data_dc2bc3314cb028c18c9b6b186ee682da
#
_entry.id   dc2bc3314cb028c18c9b6b186ee682da
#
_cell.length_a   1.000
_cell.length_b   1.000
_cell.length_c   1.000
_cell.angle_alpha   90.00
_cell.angle_beta   90.00
_cell.angle_gamma   90.00
#
_symmetry.space_group_name_H-M   'P 1'
#
loop_
_entity.id
_entity.type
_entity.pdbx_description
1 polymer ?
#
loop_
_entity_poly.entity_id
_entity_poly.type
_entity_poly.pdbx_seq_one_letter_code
_entity_poly.pdbx_strand_id
1 'polypeptide(L)'
;MKKSKAAVILAVIIAAFAGLAYYASIILSSTGIGEDMSIPLGLDLSGGVSITYQVVDENPSAEDMSDTIYKLQKRVDSYSTEASVYQVGDDRITVEIPGVQDANEILEDLGNPGSLEFQMPDGSVFMTGDMVEDAQGATTTDRYGNKQYIVSLKLTDEGAKIFGEVTSENIGKNLPIVYDGETISYPRVQSAITGGEAQITGMSSFEEADNLATQIRIGSLSLQLTELESSVVGAQLGSQAISSSLKAGAIGLAVVMVFMIVMYAVPGIAASLALAIYTTLVIATLYLFDITLTLPGIAGIILGIGMAVDANVIVFARIREEIATGKSVQTSMKIGFQKAMSAILDGNITTLIASVVLMALGSGTVKGFAYTLMIGIILSLFTAMVVTRYILYSLYALGLKSEKLYGRAKERKSIDFIGKKAVFFTISGIIIAAGLISMGVHSATEGKALNYGLDFMGGTSTTADFGKDMTIEDIENDIVPYVEKVTGDSDVQATKVEGTTQVTIKTRTLSLDERQELEDTLAENCDVDASTITSQSISSTISGEMRSDALKAVIVSCIFMLLYIWFRFKDIRFAASAILALVHDVLVVITVYALVRISVGSTFIACVLTIVGYSINDTIVIFDRIRENLALKTGKQTAEDLREIANKSLTQTLSRSINTSITTFIMVVMLYILGVASIRDFSLPLMAGLVCGAYSSICIATELWYVMKVHFGKNKATK
;
A
#
# COMPACT_ATOMS: atom_id res chain seq x y z
N MET A 1 25.28 8.39 35.38
CA MET A 1 25.81 9.38 34.39
C MET A 1 26.02 10.70 35.12
N LYS A 2 27.11 11.47 34.81
CA LYS A 2 27.34 12.81 35.40
C LYS A 2 26.35 13.81 34.78
N LYS A 3 25.92 14.85 35.55
CA LYS A 3 24.95 15.85 35.07
C LYS A 3 25.40 16.56 33.79
N SER A 4 26.69 16.94 33.68
CA SER A 4 27.22 17.59 32.48
C SER A 4 27.14 16.69 31.25
N LYS A 5 27.50 15.39 31.37
CA LYS A 5 27.37 14.43 30.26
C LYS A 5 25.91 14.22 29.85
N ALA A 6 25.00 14.22 30.83
CA ALA A 6 23.56 14.10 30.55
C ALA A 6 23.00 15.30 29.78
N ALA A 7 23.40 16.52 30.18
CA ALA A 7 23.01 17.73 29.49
C ALA A 7 23.53 17.79 28.05
N VAL A 8 24.79 17.37 27.83
CA VAL A 8 25.35 17.29 26.48
C VAL A 8 24.63 16.27 25.60
N ILE A 9 24.35 15.07 26.12
CA ILE A 9 23.62 14.05 25.36
C ILE A 9 22.22 14.56 24.98
N LEU A 10 21.50 15.16 25.94
CA LEU A 10 20.16 15.67 25.66
C LEU A 10 20.20 16.84 24.66
N ALA A 11 21.19 17.75 24.77
CA ALA A 11 21.38 18.82 23.83
C ALA A 11 21.69 18.31 22.41
N VAL A 12 22.54 17.29 22.29
CA VAL A 12 22.84 16.64 20.99
C VAL A 12 21.59 15.99 20.39
N ILE A 13 20.79 15.28 21.21
CA ILE A 13 19.54 14.66 20.73
C ILE A 13 18.55 15.73 20.27
N ILE A 14 18.40 16.84 21.02
CA ILE A 14 17.50 17.92 20.64
C ILE A 14 18.01 18.65 19.38
N ALA A 15 19.30 18.88 19.26
CA ALA A 15 19.89 19.50 18.07
C ALA A 15 19.76 18.60 16.84
N ALA A 16 20.00 17.28 16.99
CA ALA A 16 19.77 16.30 15.93
C ALA A 16 18.30 16.25 15.53
N PHE A 17 17.37 16.27 16.49
CA PHE A 17 15.93 16.35 16.22
C PHE A 17 15.55 17.62 15.47
N ALA A 18 16.05 18.78 15.91
CA ALA A 18 15.76 20.06 15.24
C ALA A 18 16.28 20.06 13.79
N GLY A 19 17.47 19.51 13.55
CA GLY A 19 18.03 19.33 12.19
C GLY A 19 17.19 18.38 11.33
N LEU A 20 16.81 17.24 11.89
CA LEU A 20 15.95 16.26 11.20
C LEU A 20 14.55 16.84 10.94
N ALA A 21 13.96 17.54 11.90
CA ALA A 21 12.65 18.16 11.75
C ALA A 21 12.67 19.26 10.67
N TYR A 22 13.72 20.07 10.64
CA TYR A 22 13.92 21.06 9.57
C TYR A 22 14.07 20.37 8.20
N TYR A 23 14.89 19.33 8.11
CA TYR A 23 15.06 18.55 6.89
C TYR A 23 13.76 17.89 6.42
N ALA A 24 13.03 17.25 7.34
CA ALA A 24 11.72 16.66 7.05
C ALA A 24 10.69 17.71 6.63
N SER A 25 10.75 18.94 7.16
CA SER A 25 9.84 20.01 6.74
C SER A 25 10.10 20.49 5.31
N ILE A 26 11.37 20.52 4.88
CA ILE A 26 11.73 20.81 3.48
C ILE A 26 11.16 19.74 2.57
N ILE A 27 11.43 18.46 2.86
CA ILE A 27 10.94 17.33 2.08
C ILE A 27 9.41 17.40 1.94
N LEU A 28 8.67 17.60 3.03
CA LEU A 28 7.21 17.67 3.01
C LEU A 28 6.68 18.89 2.24
N SER A 29 7.39 20.05 2.29
CA SER A 29 6.96 21.23 1.55
C SER A 29 7.20 21.11 0.04
N SER A 30 8.20 20.34 -0.37
CA SER A 30 8.55 20.08 -1.77
C SER A 30 7.73 18.92 -2.36
N THR A 31 7.20 18.03 -1.51
CA THR A 31 6.43 16.87 -1.96
C THR A 31 5.09 17.29 -2.56
N GLY A 32 4.82 16.86 -3.79
CA GLY A 32 3.61 17.21 -4.55
C GLY A 32 3.72 18.50 -5.38
N ILE A 33 4.90 19.17 -5.38
CA ILE A 33 5.15 20.38 -6.19
C ILE A 33 6.17 20.12 -7.32
N GLY A 34 6.79 18.92 -7.34
CA GLY A 34 7.77 18.55 -8.36
C GLY A 34 9.15 19.22 -8.19
N GLU A 35 9.51 19.57 -6.96
CA GLU A 35 10.83 20.13 -6.64
C GLU A 35 11.88 19.06 -6.31
N ASP A 36 13.18 19.40 -6.43
CA ASP A 36 14.34 18.49 -6.27
C ASP A 36 14.42 17.68 -4.96
N MET A 37 13.64 18.03 -3.92
CA MET A 37 13.64 17.36 -2.61
C MET A 37 12.26 16.78 -2.25
N SER A 38 11.57 16.18 -3.20
CA SER A 38 10.25 15.58 -2.99
C SER A 38 10.32 14.06 -2.74
N ILE A 39 9.36 13.52 -1.99
CA ILE A 39 9.13 12.08 -1.93
C ILE A 39 8.36 11.68 -3.19
N PRO A 40 8.77 10.63 -3.94
CA PRO A 40 8.00 10.14 -5.07
C PRO A 40 6.58 9.76 -4.62
N LEU A 41 5.57 10.26 -5.31
CA LEU A 41 4.18 9.97 -5.03
C LEU A 41 3.68 8.87 -5.96
N GLY A 42 2.96 7.90 -5.41
CA GLY A 42 2.21 6.95 -6.22
C GLY A 42 1.05 7.63 -6.93
N LEU A 43 0.53 6.97 -7.95
CA LEU A 43 -0.54 7.47 -8.80
C LEU A 43 -1.79 7.89 -8.02
N ASP A 44 -2.10 7.16 -6.96
CA ASP A 44 -3.21 7.44 -6.03
C ASP A 44 -3.08 8.77 -5.28
N LEU A 45 -1.88 9.37 -5.27
CA LEU A 45 -1.60 10.65 -4.62
C LEU A 45 -1.22 11.76 -5.60
N SER A 46 -0.49 11.46 -6.67
CA SER A 46 -0.11 12.44 -7.71
C SER A 46 -1.23 12.67 -8.72
N GLY A 47 -2.14 11.72 -8.85
CA GLY A 47 -3.01 11.61 -10.00
C GLY A 47 -2.25 11.12 -11.23
N GLY A 48 -2.95 10.84 -12.32
CA GLY A 48 -2.35 10.40 -13.58
C GLY A 48 -2.89 9.05 -14.05
N VAL A 49 -2.10 8.37 -14.90
CA VAL A 49 -2.47 7.12 -15.57
C VAL A 49 -1.50 6.00 -15.22
N SER A 50 -2.02 4.80 -14.99
CA SER A 50 -1.25 3.56 -14.94
C SER A 50 -1.90 2.51 -15.82
N ILE A 51 -1.10 1.83 -16.64
CA ILE A 51 -1.56 0.73 -17.50
C ILE A 51 -0.60 -0.45 -17.33
N THR A 52 -1.17 -1.63 -17.12
CA THR A 52 -0.41 -2.88 -17.14
C THR A 52 -0.82 -3.69 -18.36
N TYR A 53 0.13 -4.00 -19.21
CA TYR A 53 -0.04 -4.82 -20.39
C TYR A 53 0.46 -6.24 -20.15
N GLN A 54 -0.23 -7.21 -20.77
CA GLN A 54 0.22 -8.58 -20.97
C GLN A 54 0.87 -8.67 -22.34
N VAL A 55 2.05 -9.24 -22.42
CA VAL A 55 2.64 -9.65 -23.69
C VAL A 55 1.89 -10.85 -24.23
N VAL A 56 1.49 -10.80 -25.50
CA VAL A 56 0.69 -11.87 -26.14
C VAL A 56 1.55 -13.11 -26.40
N ASP A 57 2.85 -12.92 -26.64
CA ASP A 57 3.78 -14.01 -26.87
C ASP A 57 4.02 -14.82 -25.60
N GLU A 58 3.87 -16.15 -25.68
CA GLU A 58 3.99 -17.06 -24.51
C GLU A 58 5.39 -17.05 -23.87
N ASN A 59 6.45 -16.72 -24.63
CA ASN A 59 7.83 -16.66 -24.14
C ASN A 59 8.58 -15.49 -24.80
N PRO A 60 8.33 -14.25 -24.40
CA PRO A 60 9.01 -13.10 -24.98
C PRO A 60 10.52 -13.16 -24.68
N SER A 61 11.35 -12.79 -25.66
CA SER A 61 12.78 -12.70 -25.41
C SER A 61 13.08 -11.53 -24.47
N ALA A 62 14.16 -11.63 -23.68
CA ALA A 62 14.57 -10.54 -22.79
C ALA A 62 14.98 -9.28 -23.61
N GLU A 63 15.41 -9.45 -24.85
CA GLU A 63 15.76 -8.37 -25.77
C GLU A 63 14.52 -7.65 -26.27
N ASP A 64 13.50 -8.37 -26.77
CA ASP A 64 12.23 -7.78 -27.23
C ASP A 64 11.47 -7.10 -26.08
N MET A 65 11.53 -7.70 -24.89
CA MET A 65 10.94 -7.11 -23.67
C MET A 65 11.62 -5.78 -23.32
N SER A 66 12.96 -5.76 -23.33
CA SER A 66 13.75 -4.54 -23.05
C SER A 66 13.53 -3.46 -24.10
N ASP A 67 13.46 -3.84 -25.37
CA ASP A 67 13.23 -2.93 -26.49
C ASP A 67 11.80 -2.34 -26.43
N THR A 68 10.80 -3.17 -26.15
CA THR A 68 9.41 -2.70 -25.96
C THR A 68 9.30 -1.73 -24.80
N ILE A 69 9.94 -2.02 -23.66
CA ILE A 69 9.98 -1.12 -22.49
C ILE A 69 10.66 0.20 -22.86
N TYR A 70 11.80 0.16 -23.56
CA TYR A 70 12.51 1.35 -23.99
C TYR A 70 11.65 2.22 -24.93
N LYS A 71 10.95 1.62 -25.89
CA LYS A 71 10.07 2.32 -26.83
C LYS A 71 8.87 2.95 -26.11
N LEU A 72 8.22 2.21 -25.21
CA LEU A 72 7.15 2.76 -24.38
C LEU A 72 7.66 3.89 -23.47
N GLN A 73 8.85 3.75 -22.87
CA GLN A 73 9.43 4.82 -22.05
C GLN A 73 9.65 6.09 -22.89
N LYS A 74 10.16 5.97 -24.09
CA LYS A 74 10.33 7.12 -24.99
C LYS A 74 9.01 7.78 -25.39
N ARG A 75 7.95 6.99 -25.52
CA ARG A 75 6.60 7.51 -25.77
C ARG A 75 6.10 8.33 -24.58
N VAL A 76 6.18 7.79 -23.37
CA VAL A 76 5.65 8.42 -22.17
C VAL A 76 6.51 9.59 -21.66
N ASP A 77 7.81 9.62 -21.98
CA ASP A 77 8.70 10.76 -21.69
C ASP A 77 8.19 12.10 -22.31
N SER A 78 7.35 12.02 -23.35
CA SER A 78 6.75 13.22 -23.95
C SER A 78 5.59 13.79 -23.13
N TYR A 79 4.93 12.97 -22.30
CA TYR A 79 3.80 13.40 -21.46
C TYR A 79 4.25 13.84 -20.06
N SER A 80 5.23 13.14 -19.47
CA SER A 80 5.74 13.46 -18.15
C SER A 80 7.19 12.99 -17.98
N THR A 81 8.02 13.88 -17.43
CA THR A 81 9.42 13.54 -17.09
C THR A 81 9.52 12.57 -15.92
N GLU A 82 8.44 12.37 -15.17
CA GLU A 82 8.33 11.43 -14.05
C GLU A 82 7.70 10.10 -14.47
N ALA A 83 7.35 9.95 -15.77
CA ALA A 83 6.79 8.71 -16.29
C ALA A 83 7.79 7.56 -16.19
N SER A 84 7.28 6.37 -15.90
CA SER A 84 8.10 5.17 -15.77
C SER A 84 7.46 3.97 -16.45
N VAL A 85 8.31 3.18 -17.14
CA VAL A 85 7.91 1.93 -17.77
C VAL A 85 8.82 0.82 -17.25
N TYR A 86 8.24 -0.24 -16.72
CA TYR A 86 9.01 -1.32 -16.12
C TYR A 86 8.35 -2.69 -16.29
N GLN A 87 9.17 -3.72 -16.27
CA GLN A 87 8.72 -5.12 -16.35
C GLN A 87 8.16 -5.60 -15.01
N VAL A 88 7.05 -6.32 -15.06
CA VAL A 88 6.44 -6.99 -13.91
C VAL A 88 6.29 -8.50 -14.21
N GLY A 89 7.04 -9.32 -13.48
CA GLY A 89 7.12 -10.75 -13.82
C GLY A 89 7.89 -11.00 -15.10
N ASP A 90 7.54 -12.06 -15.83
CA ASP A 90 8.26 -12.48 -17.03
C ASP A 90 7.61 -11.96 -18.32
N ASP A 91 6.33 -11.57 -18.29
CA ASP A 91 5.48 -11.36 -19.46
C ASP A 91 4.55 -10.12 -19.36
N ARG A 92 4.85 -9.19 -18.45
CA ARG A 92 4.04 -7.97 -18.25
C ARG A 92 4.89 -6.72 -18.25
N ILE A 93 4.29 -5.63 -18.75
CA ILE A 93 4.88 -4.30 -18.76
C ILE A 93 3.88 -3.34 -18.11
N THR A 94 4.34 -2.59 -17.12
CA THR A 94 3.56 -1.53 -16.48
C THR A 94 4.09 -0.17 -16.90
N VAL A 95 3.19 0.72 -17.27
CA VAL A 95 3.41 2.12 -17.63
C VAL A 95 2.73 2.98 -16.57
N GLU A 96 3.47 3.88 -15.96
CA GLU A 96 2.95 4.85 -14.99
C GLU A 96 3.31 6.27 -15.43
N ILE A 97 2.31 7.15 -15.50
CA ILE A 97 2.47 8.55 -15.92
C ILE A 97 1.81 9.45 -14.88
N PRO A 98 2.56 9.87 -13.86
CA PRO A 98 2.02 10.74 -12.82
C PRO A 98 1.82 12.17 -13.30
N GLY A 99 0.84 12.86 -12.67
CA GLY A 99 0.66 14.30 -12.81
C GLY A 99 0.00 14.77 -14.11
N VAL A 100 -0.47 13.86 -14.96
CA VAL A 100 -1.15 14.24 -16.23
C VAL A 100 -2.60 14.59 -15.98
N GLN A 101 -3.11 15.57 -16.76
CA GLN A 101 -4.49 16.09 -16.63
C GLN A 101 -5.44 15.42 -17.63
N ASP A 102 -4.97 15.10 -18.83
CA ASP A 102 -5.76 14.43 -19.86
C ASP A 102 -5.31 12.97 -19.99
N ALA A 103 -5.91 12.16 -19.15
CA ALA A 103 -5.57 10.75 -19.05
C ALA A 103 -6.11 9.92 -20.21
N ASN A 104 -7.21 10.35 -20.83
CA ASN A 104 -7.87 9.59 -21.89
C ASN A 104 -7.12 9.67 -23.21
N GLU A 105 -6.62 10.87 -23.56
CA GLU A 105 -5.76 11.04 -24.74
C GLU A 105 -4.52 10.13 -24.65
N ILE A 106 -3.94 10.03 -23.47
CA ILE A 106 -2.77 9.17 -23.23
C ILE A 106 -3.13 7.68 -23.28
N LEU A 107 -4.30 7.31 -22.75
CA LEU A 107 -4.79 5.94 -22.84
C LEU A 107 -5.06 5.53 -24.28
N GLU A 108 -5.60 6.42 -25.10
CA GLU A 108 -5.83 6.19 -26.52
C GLU A 108 -4.51 6.02 -27.27
N ASP A 109 -3.54 6.88 -27.03
CA ASP A 109 -2.20 6.82 -27.61
C ASP A 109 -1.40 5.57 -27.19
N LEU A 110 -1.58 5.10 -25.96
CA LEU A 110 -0.89 3.92 -25.45
C LEU A 110 -1.68 2.62 -25.66
N GLY A 111 -3.00 2.71 -25.74
CA GLY A 111 -3.90 1.56 -25.90
C GLY A 111 -3.81 0.93 -27.29
N ASN A 112 -3.39 1.71 -28.26
CA ASN A 112 -3.08 1.25 -29.61
C ASN A 112 -1.56 1.21 -29.77
N PRO A 113 -0.89 0.09 -29.46
CA PRO A 113 0.54 -0.05 -29.66
C PRO A 113 0.84 -0.07 -31.17
N GLY A 114 1.07 1.12 -31.69
CA GLY A 114 1.06 1.50 -33.06
C GLY A 114 1.78 0.59 -34.03
N SER A 115 1.13 0.24 -35.12
CA SER A 115 1.80 -0.35 -36.27
C SER A 115 2.23 0.77 -37.23
N LEU A 116 3.53 1.06 -37.25
CA LEU A 116 4.08 1.93 -38.29
C LEU A 116 4.29 1.13 -39.56
N GLU A 117 3.64 1.55 -40.63
CA GLU A 117 3.71 0.91 -41.93
C GLU A 117 4.16 1.89 -42.99
N PHE A 118 5.10 1.46 -43.84
CA PHE A 118 5.43 2.15 -45.08
C PHE A 118 4.71 1.43 -46.22
N GLN A 119 3.81 2.14 -46.86
CA GLN A 119 2.92 1.56 -47.84
C GLN A 119 3.27 2.01 -49.27
N MET A 120 2.94 1.16 -50.22
CA MET A 120 2.94 1.47 -51.64
C MET A 120 1.71 2.35 -51.98
N PRO A 121 1.69 2.99 -53.19
CA PRO A 121 0.53 3.79 -53.57
C PRO A 121 -0.78 2.99 -53.71
N ASP A 122 -0.72 1.68 -53.78
CA ASP A 122 -1.90 0.79 -53.80
C ASP A 122 -2.36 0.32 -52.41
N GLY A 123 -1.68 0.76 -51.35
CA GLY A 123 -1.99 0.41 -49.97
C GLY A 123 -1.29 -0.88 -49.47
N SER A 124 -0.47 -1.55 -50.29
CA SER A 124 0.29 -2.69 -49.82
C SER A 124 1.49 -2.29 -48.98
N VAL A 125 1.67 -2.93 -47.82
CA VAL A 125 2.78 -2.66 -46.90
C VAL A 125 4.06 -3.28 -47.47
N PHE A 126 5.14 -2.50 -47.57
CA PHE A 126 6.44 -2.95 -48.00
C PHE A 126 7.53 -2.92 -46.95
N MET A 127 7.34 -2.13 -45.89
CA MET A 127 8.27 -2.02 -44.76
C MET A 127 7.48 -1.65 -43.49
N THR A 128 7.89 -2.15 -42.36
CA THR A 128 7.33 -1.90 -41.05
C THR A 128 8.28 -1.11 -40.14
N GLY A 129 7.79 -0.57 -39.07
CA GLY A 129 8.55 0.33 -38.21
C GLY A 129 9.76 -0.28 -37.51
N ASP A 130 9.79 -1.63 -37.33
CA ASP A 130 10.93 -2.38 -36.82
C ASP A 130 12.19 -2.30 -37.71
N MET A 131 12.00 -1.94 -38.97
CA MET A 131 13.10 -1.72 -39.94
C MET A 131 13.67 -0.30 -39.90
N VAL A 132 13.17 0.58 -39.02
CA VAL A 132 13.72 1.92 -38.79
C VAL A 132 14.59 1.88 -37.52
N GLU A 133 15.89 2.17 -37.68
CA GLU A 133 16.84 2.19 -36.57
C GLU A 133 16.71 3.50 -35.73
N ASP A 134 16.54 4.65 -36.41
CA ASP A 134 16.38 5.94 -35.77
C ASP A 134 15.64 6.93 -36.67
N ALA A 135 14.96 7.90 -36.05
CA ALA A 135 14.30 9.03 -36.71
C ALA A 135 14.48 10.30 -35.87
N GLN A 136 14.92 11.41 -36.49
CA GLN A 136 15.19 12.67 -35.81
C GLN A 136 14.68 13.86 -36.59
N GLY A 137 13.99 14.79 -35.91
CA GLY A 137 13.71 16.13 -36.44
C GLY A 137 15.01 16.91 -36.64
N ALA A 138 15.26 17.46 -37.84
CA ALA A 138 16.47 18.21 -38.14
C ALA A 138 16.17 19.49 -38.92
N THR A 139 17.11 20.42 -38.85
CA THR A 139 17.05 21.65 -39.65
C THR A 139 18.18 21.60 -40.67
N THR A 140 17.83 21.75 -41.94
CA THR A 140 18.76 21.86 -43.05
C THR A 140 18.57 23.15 -43.85
N THR A 141 19.35 23.37 -44.85
CA THR A 141 19.18 24.49 -45.79
C THR A 141 18.99 23.96 -47.20
N ASP A 142 18.01 24.54 -47.93
CA ASP A 142 17.80 24.21 -49.34
C ASP A 142 18.91 24.76 -50.24
N ARG A 143 18.85 24.43 -51.54
CA ARG A 143 19.85 24.89 -52.52
C ARG A 143 19.89 26.41 -52.71
N TYR A 144 18.88 27.13 -52.17
CA TYR A 144 18.76 28.57 -52.22
C TYR A 144 19.13 29.26 -50.93
N GLY A 145 19.57 28.48 -49.88
CA GLY A 145 19.93 29.00 -48.57
C GLY A 145 18.75 29.19 -47.60
N ASN A 146 17.55 28.79 -47.95
CA ASN A 146 16.40 28.84 -47.04
C ASN A 146 16.44 27.71 -46.02
N LYS A 147 16.00 28.01 -44.80
CA LYS A 147 15.85 27.04 -43.73
C LYS A 147 14.75 26.05 -44.07
N GLN A 148 15.03 24.77 -43.96
CA GLN A 148 14.08 23.70 -44.20
C GLN A 148 14.08 22.75 -43.00
N TYR A 149 12.90 22.32 -42.57
CA TYR A 149 12.72 21.33 -41.52
C TYR A 149 12.50 19.96 -42.14
N ILE A 150 13.19 18.96 -41.62
CA ILE A 150 13.19 17.60 -42.20
C ILE A 150 13.12 16.58 -41.09
N VAL A 151 12.62 15.37 -41.40
CA VAL A 151 12.84 14.19 -40.60
C VAL A 151 13.97 13.39 -41.26
N SER A 152 15.02 13.15 -40.51
CA SER A 152 16.15 12.28 -40.88
C SER A 152 15.84 10.88 -40.39
N LEU A 153 15.83 9.91 -41.31
CA LEU A 153 15.57 8.49 -41.00
C LEU A 153 16.86 7.70 -41.22
N LYS A 154 17.14 6.80 -40.28
CA LYS A 154 18.16 5.76 -40.37
C LYS A 154 17.49 4.40 -40.37
N LEU A 155 17.72 3.59 -41.37
CA LEU A 155 17.12 2.27 -41.56
C LEU A 155 18.10 1.17 -41.15
N THR A 156 17.57 0.02 -40.74
CA THR A 156 18.34 -1.20 -40.54
C THR A 156 18.95 -1.68 -41.90
N ASP A 157 19.91 -2.57 -41.87
CA ASP A 157 20.49 -3.12 -43.10
C ASP A 157 19.45 -3.81 -44.00
N GLU A 158 18.45 -4.45 -43.42
CA GLU A 158 17.34 -5.08 -44.12
C GLU A 158 16.37 -4.04 -44.69
N GLY A 159 15.96 -3.07 -43.84
CA GLY A 159 15.14 -1.93 -44.25
C GLY A 159 15.77 -1.12 -45.38
N ALA A 160 17.09 -0.88 -45.34
CA ALA A 160 17.81 -0.17 -46.38
C ALA A 160 17.79 -0.87 -47.77
N LYS A 161 17.82 -2.21 -47.79
CA LYS A 161 17.69 -3.00 -49.05
C LYS A 161 16.30 -2.86 -49.62
N ILE A 162 15.26 -3.14 -48.81
CA ILE A 162 13.85 -3.06 -49.23
C ILE A 162 13.51 -1.64 -49.69
N PHE A 163 13.90 -0.64 -48.89
CA PHE A 163 13.63 0.77 -49.20
C PHE A 163 14.36 1.22 -50.46
N GLY A 164 15.59 0.73 -50.70
CA GLY A 164 16.36 0.99 -51.89
C GLY A 164 15.70 0.43 -53.18
N GLU A 165 15.19 -0.80 -53.12
CA GLU A 165 14.46 -1.42 -54.24
C GLU A 165 13.15 -0.65 -54.51
N VAL A 166 12.32 -0.43 -53.47
CA VAL A 166 11.03 0.23 -53.61
C VAL A 166 11.18 1.67 -54.11
N THR A 167 12.11 2.44 -53.55
CA THR A 167 12.32 3.84 -53.96
C THR A 167 12.86 3.91 -55.40
N SER A 168 13.67 2.96 -55.84
CA SER A 168 14.16 2.91 -57.23
C SER A 168 13.04 2.71 -58.25
N GLU A 169 12.04 1.89 -57.93
CA GLU A 169 10.91 1.59 -58.80
C GLU A 169 9.78 2.66 -58.75
N ASN A 170 9.77 3.45 -57.72
CA ASN A 170 8.67 4.42 -57.47
C ASN A 170 9.12 5.90 -57.48
N ILE A 171 10.15 6.24 -58.21
CA ILE A 171 10.61 7.62 -58.35
C ILE A 171 9.46 8.50 -58.90
N GLY A 172 9.19 9.60 -58.25
CA GLY A 172 8.14 10.54 -58.58
C GLY A 172 6.75 10.21 -58.03
N LYS A 173 6.56 9.03 -57.41
CA LYS A 173 5.33 8.66 -56.68
C LYS A 173 5.43 9.01 -55.22
N ASN A 174 4.28 9.02 -54.54
CA ASN A 174 4.22 9.20 -53.08
C ASN A 174 4.14 7.83 -52.40
N LEU A 175 4.85 7.65 -51.32
CA LEU A 175 4.80 6.46 -50.47
C LEU A 175 4.20 6.86 -49.12
N PRO A 176 2.96 6.46 -48.81
CA PRO A 176 2.33 6.81 -47.52
C PRO A 176 3.09 6.18 -46.35
N ILE A 177 3.21 6.93 -45.27
CA ILE A 177 3.62 6.42 -43.97
C ILE A 177 2.36 6.42 -43.12
N VAL A 178 1.97 5.25 -42.70
CA VAL A 178 0.72 4.99 -41.97
C VAL A 178 1.06 4.55 -40.57
N TYR A 179 0.39 5.15 -39.61
CA TYR A 179 0.48 4.78 -38.20
C TYR A 179 -0.94 4.46 -37.71
N ASP A 180 -1.16 3.25 -37.21
CA ASP A 180 -2.46 2.72 -36.76
C ASP A 180 -3.61 2.89 -37.78
N GLY A 181 -3.31 2.71 -39.03
CA GLY A 181 -4.28 2.86 -40.10
C GLY A 181 -4.52 4.30 -40.56
N GLU A 182 -3.94 5.29 -39.86
CA GLU A 182 -3.98 6.71 -40.25
C GLU A 182 -2.71 7.13 -40.99
N THR A 183 -2.86 7.87 -42.10
CA THR A 183 -1.70 8.33 -42.87
C THR A 183 -1.11 9.57 -42.21
N ILE A 184 0.04 9.38 -41.52
CA ILE A 184 0.75 10.47 -40.84
C ILE A 184 1.65 11.31 -41.75
N SER A 185 2.08 10.75 -42.91
CA SER A 185 2.88 11.46 -43.89
C SER A 185 2.72 10.84 -45.27
N TYR A 186 2.85 11.69 -46.33
CA TYR A 186 2.68 11.29 -47.74
C TYR A 186 3.84 11.78 -48.59
N PRO A 187 5.12 11.38 -48.25
CA PRO A 187 6.31 11.91 -48.91
C PRO A 187 6.44 11.44 -50.34
N ARG A 188 6.96 12.32 -51.22
CA ARG A 188 7.27 11.98 -52.61
C ARG A 188 8.70 11.52 -52.78
N VAL A 189 8.91 10.37 -53.45
CA VAL A 189 10.23 9.83 -53.78
C VAL A 189 10.90 10.74 -54.83
N GLN A 190 11.98 11.37 -54.44
CA GLN A 190 12.72 12.28 -55.35
C GLN A 190 13.84 11.54 -56.12
N SER A 191 14.45 10.54 -55.48
CA SER A 191 15.53 9.72 -56.06
C SER A 191 15.57 8.35 -55.32
N ALA A 192 16.25 7.38 -55.93
CA ALA A 192 16.50 6.10 -55.24
C ALA A 192 17.36 6.31 -53.98
N ILE A 193 16.96 5.68 -52.89
CA ILE A 193 17.62 5.79 -51.58
C ILE A 193 18.20 4.43 -51.21
N THR A 194 19.45 4.22 -51.53
CA THR A 194 20.13 2.91 -51.36
C THR A 194 21.10 2.90 -50.18
N GLY A 195 21.27 4.03 -49.49
CA GLY A 195 22.29 4.17 -48.43
C GLY A 195 21.77 3.93 -47.02
N GLY A 196 20.51 3.57 -46.84
CA GLY A 196 19.93 3.38 -45.49
C GLY A 196 19.62 4.68 -44.73
N GLU A 197 19.97 5.86 -45.27
CA GLU A 197 19.60 7.16 -44.75
C GLU A 197 18.59 7.83 -45.67
N ALA A 198 17.46 8.24 -45.12
CA ALA A 198 16.39 8.95 -45.85
C ALA A 198 16.02 10.25 -45.19
N GLN A 199 15.43 11.17 -45.96
CA GLN A 199 14.96 12.44 -45.42
C GLN A 199 13.53 12.70 -45.89
N ILE A 200 12.61 12.97 -44.96
CA ILE A 200 11.26 13.45 -45.26
C ILE A 200 11.32 14.98 -45.18
N THR A 201 10.90 15.64 -46.28
CA THR A 201 10.91 17.10 -46.42
C THR A 201 9.52 17.63 -46.52
N GLY A 202 9.32 18.95 -46.28
CA GLY A 202 8.03 19.61 -46.47
C GLY A 202 7.36 20.01 -45.16
N MET A 203 8.01 19.86 -44.02
CA MET A 203 7.53 20.28 -42.71
C MET A 203 7.54 21.82 -42.61
N SER A 204 6.51 22.38 -41.98
CA SER A 204 6.32 23.84 -41.80
C SER A 204 7.12 24.39 -40.63
N SER A 205 7.42 23.53 -39.62
CA SER A 205 8.14 23.89 -38.42
C SER A 205 9.08 22.75 -37.95
N PHE A 206 10.02 23.08 -37.06
CA PHE A 206 10.84 22.07 -36.40
C PHE A 206 10.00 21.15 -35.52
N GLU A 207 9.00 21.72 -34.86
CA GLU A 207 8.07 20.99 -33.99
C GLU A 207 7.29 19.92 -34.78
N GLU A 208 6.77 20.25 -35.95
CA GLU A 208 6.10 19.28 -36.86
C GLU A 208 7.10 18.18 -37.31
N ALA A 209 8.32 18.52 -37.62
CA ALA A 209 9.34 17.55 -38.01
C ALA A 209 9.72 16.63 -36.85
N ASP A 210 9.84 17.18 -35.65
CA ASP A 210 10.22 16.42 -34.44
C ASP A 210 9.08 15.51 -33.96
N ASN A 211 7.83 15.97 -34.05
CA ASN A 211 6.66 15.17 -33.77
C ASN A 211 6.55 13.98 -34.74
N LEU A 212 6.68 14.23 -36.04
CA LEU A 212 6.67 13.14 -37.03
C LEU A 212 7.86 12.18 -36.84
N ALA A 213 9.05 12.68 -36.54
CA ALA A 213 10.22 11.86 -36.23
C ALA A 213 9.98 11.00 -34.99
N THR A 214 9.33 11.55 -34.00
CA THR A 214 9.00 10.85 -32.77
C THR A 214 7.97 9.73 -33.05
N GLN A 215 6.90 9.99 -33.81
CA GLN A 215 5.94 8.97 -34.22
C GLN A 215 6.61 7.83 -35.01
N ILE A 216 7.52 8.15 -35.92
CA ILE A 216 8.28 7.15 -36.71
C ILE A 216 9.25 6.37 -35.82
N ARG A 217 10.00 7.04 -34.92
CA ARG A 217 10.99 6.41 -34.04
C ARG A 217 10.37 5.48 -33.01
N ILE A 218 9.18 5.84 -32.50
CA ILE A 218 8.41 5.03 -31.58
C ILE A 218 7.99 3.71 -32.23
N GLY A 219 7.77 3.71 -33.54
CA GLY A 219 7.60 2.56 -34.43
C GLY A 219 6.69 1.46 -33.89
N SER A 220 6.60 0.35 -34.58
CA SER A 220 5.92 -0.83 -34.06
C SER A 220 6.65 -1.36 -32.83
N LEU A 221 5.92 -1.65 -31.77
CA LEU A 221 6.45 -2.36 -30.62
C LEU A 221 6.96 -3.75 -31.09
N SER A 222 8.05 -4.22 -30.50
CA SER A 222 8.61 -5.53 -30.81
C SER A 222 7.70 -6.68 -30.34
N LEU A 223 6.82 -6.40 -29.36
CA LEU A 223 5.88 -7.34 -28.77
C LEU A 223 4.45 -6.80 -28.89
N GLN A 224 3.50 -7.72 -29.16
CA GLN A 224 2.08 -7.39 -29.06
C GLN A 224 1.63 -7.34 -27.60
N LEU A 225 0.89 -6.30 -27.25
CA LEU A 225 0.45 -6.02 -25.90
C LEU A 225 -1.08 -6.06 -25.83
N THR A 226 -1.59 -6.59 -24.71
CA THR A 226 -3.03 -6.54 -24.37
C THR A 226 -3.18 -5.90 -23.00
N GLU A 227 -4.08 -4.94 -22.85
CA GLU A 227 -4.38 -4.31 -21.58
C GLU A 227 -4.93 -5.32 -20.58
N LEU A 228 -4.31 -5.41 -19.41
CA LEU A 228 -4.77 -6.21 -18.28
C LEU A 228 -5.43 -5.37 -17.21
N GLU A 229 -4.87 -4.21 -16.95
CA GLU A 229 -5.30 -3.29 -15.92
C GLU A 229 -4.98 -1.87 -16.36
N SER A 230 -5.92 -0.96 -16.15
CA SER A 230 -5.68 0.48 -16.27
C SER A 230 -6.34 1.23 -15.13
N SER A 231 -5.71 2.32 -14.72
CA SER A 231 -6.20 3.18 -13.66
C SER A 231 -5.94 4.64 -14.01
N VAL A 232 -6.99 5.43 -13.96
CA VAL A 232 -6.96 6.88 -14.10
C VAL A 232 -7.36 7.51 -12.78
N VAL A 233 -6.52 8.37 -12.24
CA VAL A 233 -6.77 9.06 -10.97
C VAL A 233 -6.64 10.57 -11.15
N GLY A 234 -7.69 11.30 -10.80
CA GLY A 234 -7.67 12.77 -10.85
C GLY A 234 -6.72 13.36 -9.79
N ALA A 235 -5.84 14.27 -10.20
CA ALA A 235 -4.83 14.90 -9.34
C ALA A 235 -5.44 15.65 -8.12
N GLN A 236 -6.64 16.17 -8.23
CA GLN A 236 -7.32 16.87 -7.13
C GLN A 236 -7.65 15.94 -5.95
N LEU A 237 -8.02 14.69 -6.23
CA LEU A 237 -8.34 13.70 -5.18
C LEU A 237 -7.10 13.32 -4.38
N GLY A 238 -5.96 13.15 -5.06
CA GLY A 238 -4.68 12.85 -4.42
C GLY A 238 -4.23 13.96 -3.47
N SER A 239 -4.31 15.24 -3.88
CA SER A 239 -3.92 16.37 -3.04
C SER A 239 -4.79 16.51 -1.78
N GLN A 240 -6.10 16.25 -1.88
CA GLN A 240 -7.00 16.21 -0.74
C GLN A 240 -6.66 15.06 0.21
N ALA A 241 -6.31 13.89 -0.34
CA ALA A 241 -5.91 12.72 0.45
C ALA A 241 -4.63 12.98 1.25
N ILE A 242 -3.62 13.61 0.65
CA ILE A 242 -2.38 14.02 1.34
C ILE A 242 -2.70 14.99 2.48
N SER A 243 -3.42 16.09 2.18
CA SER A 243 -3.73 17.12 3.18
C SER A 243 -4.51 16.58 4.37
N SER A 244 -5.56 15.78 4.12
CA SER A 244 -6.39 15.19 5.19
C SER A 244 -5.61 14.17 6.02
N SER A 245 -4.78 13.35 5.38
CA SER A 245 -3.97 12.33 6.05
C SER A 245 -2.86 12.95 6.91
N LEU A 246 -2.20 14.01 6.43
CA LEU A 246 -1.21 14.75 7.21
C LEU A 246 -1.85 15.38 8.45
N LYS A 247 -3.05 15.96 8.32
CA LYS A 247 -3.82 16.49 9.47
C LYS A 247 -4.16 15.37 10.46
N ALA A 248 -4.64 14.22 9.97
CA ALA A 248 -4.96 13.06 10.80
C ALA A 248 -3.71 12.56 11.55
N GLY A 249 -2.58 12.44 10.86
CA GLY A 249 -1.30 12.04 11.44
C GLY A 249 -0.81 13.02 12.52
N ALA A 250 -0.83 14.32 12.24
CA ALA A 250 -0.38 15.35 13.17
C ALA A 250 -1.25 15.42 14.44
N ILE A 251 -2.58 15.39 14.28
CA ILE A 251 -3.52 15.39 15.42
C ILE A 251 -3.39 14.09 16.21
N GLY A 252 -3.35 12.95 15.52
CA GLY A 252 -3.15 11.64 16.16
C GLY A 252 -1.85 11.57 16.95
N LEU A 253 -0.74 12.03 16.37
CA LEU A 253 0.56 12.14 17.03
C LEU A 253 0.47 12.98 18.30
N ALA A 254 -0.16 14.17 18.24
CA ALA A 254 -0.32 15.04 19.39
C ALA A 254 -1.16 14.38 20.50
N VAL A 255 -2.27 13.72 20.15
CA VAL A 255 -3.13 13.02 21.13
C VAL A 255 -2.39 11.86 21.78
N VAL A 256 -1.64 11.06 21.01
CA VAL A 256 -0.83 9.96 21.55
C VAL A 256 0.29 10.49 22.45
N MET A 257 0.97 11.58 22.10
CA MET A 257 1.99 12.19 22.94
C MET A 257 1.39 12.67 24.28
N VAL A 258 0.23 13.33 24.25
CA VAL A 258 -0.48 13.76 25.47
C VAL A 258 -0.87 12.54 26.31
N PHE A 259 -1.44 11.50 25.70
CA PHE A 259 -1.78 10.25 26.38
C PHE A 259 -0.56 9.64 27.09
N MET A 260 0.59 9.56 26.39
CA MET A 260 1.82 9.03 26.97
C MET A 260 2.34 9.84 28.15
N ILE A 261 2.29 11.17 28.06
CA ILE A 261 2.71 12.06 29.16
C ILE A 261 1.79 11.89 30.38
N VAL A 262 0.48 11.82 30.16
CA VAL A 262 -0.50 11.64 31.24
C VAL A 262 -0.35 10.28 31.92
N MET A 263 -0.18 9.21 31.14
CA MET A 263 -0.10 7.84 31.67
C MET A 263 1.24 7.50 32.30
N TYR A 264 2.35 8.06 31.79
CA TYR A 264 3.70 7.64 32.17
C TYR A 264 4.58 8.76 32.72
N ALA A 265 4.11 10.01 32.76
CA ALA A 265 4.84 11.19 33.27
C ALA A 265 6.24 11.36 32.61
N VAL A 266 7.34 11.27 33.38
CA VAL A 266 8.72 11.45 32.84
C VAL A 266 9.08 10.42 31.76
N PRO A 267 8.84 9.11 31.93
CA PRO A 267 8.96 8.16 30.82
C PRO A 267 8.11 8.53 29.61
N GLY A 268 6.89 9.06 29.82
CA GLY A 268 6.02 9.53 28.76
C GLY A 268 6.61 10.70 27.97
N ILE A 269 7.23 11.67 28.63
CA ILE A 269 7.96 12.76 27.95
C ILE A 269 9.10 12.22 27.08
N ALA A 270 9.86 11.24 27.62
CA ALA A 270 10.95 10.61 26.86
C ALA A 270 10.44 9.88 25.61
N ALA A 271 9.32 9.14 25.74
CA ALA A 271 8.69 8.46 24.63
C ALA A 271 8.10 9.44 23.60
N SER A 272 7.47 10.54 24.04
CA SER A 272 6.91 11.57 23.16
C SER A 272 8.00 12.24 22.31
N LEU A 273 9.15 12.57 22.89
CA LEU A 273 10.27 13.11 22.13
C LEU A 273 10.87 12.07 21.16
N ALA A 274 10.98 10.82 21.59
CA ALA A 274 11.44 9.73 20.71
C ALA A 274 10.46 9.44 19.57
N LEU A 275 9.15 9.60 19.81
CA LEU A 275 8.12 9.45 18.79
C LEU A 275 8.17 10.59 17.76
N ALA A 276 8.43 11.83 18.20
CA ALA A 276 8.66 12.93 17.28
C ALA A 276 9.90 12.70 16.39
N ILE A 277 11.00 12.19 16.99
CA ILE A 277 12.21 11.80 16.24
C ILE A 277 11.90 10.64 15.26
N TYR A 278 11.12 9.65 15.69
CA TYR A 278 10.67 8.55 14.84
C TYR A 278 9.96 9.07 13.59
N THR A 279 8.99 9.97 13.75
CA THR A 279 8.21 10.52 12.62
C THR A 279 9.11 11.24 11.64
N THR A 280 10.06 12.07 12.11
CA THR A 280 11.01 12.76 11.21
C THR A 280 11.99 11.79 10.53
N LEU A 281 12.40 10.72 11.22
CA LEU A 281 13.24 9.68 10.63
C LEU A 281 12.51 8.89 9.54
N VAL A 282 11.22 8.58 9.71
CA VAL A 282 10.43 7.90 8.68
C VAL A 282 10.39 8.74 7.41
N ILE A 283 10.05 10.03 7.51
CA ILE A 283 10.00 10.95 6.37
C ILE A 283 11.37 11.03 5.67
N ALA A 284 12.44 11.23 6.44
CA ALA A 284 13.79 11.29 5.89
C ALA A 284 14.21 9.96 5.21
N THR A 285 13.78 8.82 5.75
CA THR A 285 14.10 7.51 5.20
C THR A 285 13.36 7.26 3.89
N LEU A 286 12.10 7.67 3.77
CA LEU A 286 11.34 7.56 2.53
C LEU A 286 12.01 8.32 1.39
N TYR A 287 12.44 9.55 1.65
CA TYR A 287 13.18 10.36 0.68
C TYR A 287 14.55 9.74 0.33
N LEU A 288 15.32 9.34 1.35
CA LEU A 288 16.68 8.83 1.14
C LEU A 288 16.74 7.53 0.33
N PHE A 289 15.73 6.67 0.44
CA PHE A 289 15.64 5.40 -0.27
C PHE A 289 14.71 5.44 -1.48
N ASP A 290 14.29 6.64 -1.89
CA ASP A 290 13.42 6.86 -3.05
C ASP A 290 12.16 5.99 -3.05
N ILE A 291 11.50 5.92 -1.88
CA ILE A 291 10.34 5.04 -1.69
C ILE A 291 9.08 5.78 -2.05
N THR A 292 8.39 5.28 -3.07
CA THR A 292 7.11 5.81 -3.53
C THR A 292 6.07 5.77 -2.42
N LEU A 293 5.51 6.93 -2.10
CA LEU A 293 4.46 7.10 -1.11
C LEU A 293 3.09 6.89 -1.76
N THR A 294 2.36 5.89 -1.28
CA THR A 294 0.99 5.58 -1.72
C THR A 294 -0.02 5.92 -0.65
N LEU A 295 -1.31 5.98 -0.99
CA LEU A 295 -2.39 6.25 -0.03
C LEU A 295 -2.43 5.21 1.11
N PRO A 296 -2.37 3.89 0.85
CA PRO A 296 -2.16 2.91 1.91
C PRO A 296 -0.82 3.08 2.64
N GLY A 297 0.23 3.54 1.94
CA GLY A 297 1.54 3.83 2.54
C GLY A 297 1.46 4.92 3.62
N ILE A 298 0.71 6.00 3.38
CA ILE A 298 0.45 7.03 4.41
C ILE A 298 -0.28 6.41 5.61
N ALA A 299 -1.29 5.59 5.37
CA ALA A 299 -1.99 4.88 6.44
C ALA A 299 -1.03 3.98 7.24
N GLY A 300 -0.07 3.32 6.56
CA GLY A 300 1.00 2.54 7.18
C GLY A 300 1.92 3.36 8.08
N ILE A 301 2.31 4.57 7.66
CA ILE A 301 3.11 5.50 8.48
C ILE A 301 2.34 5.90 9.73
N ILE A 302 1.08 6.30 9.59
CA ILE A 302 0.25 6.76 10.70
C ILE A 302 -0.02 5.61 11.68
N LEU A 303 -0.28 4.41 11.19
CA LEU A 303 -0.36 3.20 12.00
C LEU A 303 0.97 2.92 12.72
N GLY A 304 2.09 3.06 12.00
CA GLY A 304 3.44 2.93 12.52
C GLY A 304 3.75 3.86 13.69
N ILE A 305 3.21 5.08 13.70
CA ILE A 305 3.29 6.02 14.82
C ILE A 305 2.64 5.40 16.07
N GLY A 306 1.46 4.81 15.93
CA GLY A 306 0.77 4.09 17.02
C GLY A 306 1.60 2.93 17.56
N MET A 307 2.13 2.09 16.68
CA MET A 307 2.95 0.92 17.05
C MET A 307 4.32 1.30 17.61
N ALA A 308 4.90 2.44 17.23
CA ALA A 308 6.19 2.89 17.75
C ALA A 308 6.18 3.18 19.27
N VAL A 309 5.00 3.37 19.84
CA VAL A 309 4.82 3.56 21.28
C VAL A 309 4.84 2.23 22.04
N ASP A 310 4.44 1.12 21.42
CA ASP A 310 4.26 -0.18 22.09
C ASP A 310 5.52 -0.67 22.80
N ALA A 311 6.67 -0.58 22.15
CA ALA A 311 7.95 -0.94 22.75
C ALA A 311 8.25 -0.12 24.01
N ASN A 312 7.92 1.18 24.02
CA ASN A 312 8.10 2.05 25.16
C ASN A 312 7.16 1.68 26.31
N VAL A 313 5.89 1.36 26.01
CA VAL A 313 4.91 0.90 27.01
C VAL A 313 5.38 -0.39 27.70
N ILE A 314 5.94 -1.34 26.92
CA ILE A 314 6.50 -2.58 27.47
C ILE A 314 7.67 -2.29 28.44
N VAL A 315 8.61 -1.43 28.02
CA VAL A 315 9.74 -1.03 28.87
C VAL A 315 9.26 -0.35 30.14
N PHE A 316 8.32 0.58 30.03
CA PHE A 316 7.83 1.35 31.19
C PHE A 316 7.04 0.48 32.17
N ALA A 317 6.28 -0.49 31.68
CA ALA A 317 5.62 -1.47 32.54
C ALA A 317 6.67 -2.28 33.35
N ARG A 318 7.73 -2.75 32.72
CA ARG A 318 8.83 -3.47 33.39
C ARG A 318 9.57 -2.58 34.39
N ILE A 319 9.81 -1.30 34.09
CA ILE A 319 10.42 -0.35 35.03
C ILE A 319 9.54 -0.19 36.28
N ARG A 320 8.23 -0.03 36.11
CA ARG A 320 7.27 0.08 37.23
C ARG A 320 7.21 -1.18 38.09
N GLU A 321 7.31 -2.35 37.48
CA GLU A 321 7.40 -3.63 38.19
C GLU A 321 8.68 -3.71 39.04
N GLU A 322 9.83 -3.35 38.49
CA GLU A 322 11.10 -3.36 39.20
C GLU A 322 11.16 -2.32 40.34
N ILE A 323 10.54 -1.15 40.17
CA ILE A 323 10.38 -0.17 41.26
C ILE A 323 9.48 -0.75 42.37
N ALA A 324 8.42 -1.48 42.03
CA ALA A 324 7.53 -2.11 43.00
C ALA A 324 8.24 -3.15 43.88
N THR A 325 9.33 -3.77 43.39
CA THR A 325 10.19 -4.68 44.19
C THR A 325 11.14 -3.95 45.14
N GLY A 326 11.09 -2.61 45.22
CA GLY A 326 11.92 -1.78 46.12
C GLY A 326 13.30 -1.42 45.57
N LYS A 327 13.54 -1.62 44.25
CA LYS A 327 14.81 -1.23 43.61
C LYS A 327 14.81 0.27 43.29
N SER A 328 15.99 0.88 43.27
CA SER A 328 16.13 2.28 42.88
C SER A 328 15.70 2.49 41.44
N VAL A 329 15.17 3.68 41.09
CA VAL A 329 14.75 4.04 39.72
C VAL A 329 15.84 3.76 38.67
N GLN A 330 17.11 4.10 38.99
CA GLN A 330 18.23 3.85 38.09
C GLN A 330 18.43 2.34 37.77
N THR A 331 18.37 1.51 38.82
CA THR A 331 18.50 0.06 38.67
C THR A 331 17.30 -0.52 37.93
N SER A 332 16.10 -0.04 38.24
CA SER A 332 14.84 -0.44 37.61
C SER A 332 14.81 -0.10 36.12
N MET A 333 15.31 1.07 35.72
CA MET A 333 15.47 1.43 34.32
C MET A 333 16.41 0.45 33.59
N LYS A 334 17.59 0.15 34.17
CA LYS A 334 18.54 -0.77 33.56
C LYS A 334 17.93 -2.16 33.34
N ILE A 335 17.31 -2.70 34.39
CA ILE A 335 16.69 -4.05 34.36
C ILE A 335 15.45 -4.05 33.44
N GLY A 336 14.63 -2.97 33.48
CA GLY A 336 13.44 -2.85 32.66
C GLY A 336 13.75 -2.92 31.16
N PHE A 337 14.73 -2.15 30.67
CA PHE A 337 15.19 -2.24 29.28
C PHE A 337 15.74 -3.64 28.92
N GLN A 338 16.51 -4.27 29.81
CA GLN A 338 17.06 -5.60 29.55
C GLN A 338 15.98 -6.69 29.48
N LYS A 339 15.02 -6.67 30.42
CA LYS A 339 13.93 -7.67 30.44
C LYS A 339 12.90 -7.47 29.33
N ALA A 340 12.67 -6.23 28.92
CA ALA A 340 11.72 -5.92 27.86
C ALA A 340 12.24 -6.30 26.46
N MET A 341 13.56 -6.32 26.25
CA MET A 341 14.21 -6.51 24.96
C MET A 341 13.66 -7.73 24.21
N SER A 342 13.60 -8.89 24.86
CA SER A 342 13.14 -10.13 24.25
C SER A 342 11.71 -10.02 23.74
N ALA A 343 10.79 -9.56 24.58
CA ALA A 343 9.38 -9.45 24.20
C ALA A 343 9.16 -8.42 23.07
N ILE A 344 9.91 -7.31 23.08
CA ILE A 344 9.85 -6.28 22.04
C ILE A 344 10.34 -6.85 20.70
N LEU A 345 11.48 -7.54 20.69
CA LEU A 345 12.02 -8.13 19.46
C LEU A 345 11.06 -9.20 18.92
N ASP A 346 10.57 -10.10 19.79
CA ASP A 346 9.67 -11.17 19.37
C ASP A 346 8.37 -10.65 18.74
N GLY A 347 7.75 -9.64 19.33
CA GLY A 347 6.53 -9.04 18.78
C GLY A 347 6.76 -8.30 17.46
N ASN A 348 7.86 -7.56 17.33
CA ASN A 348 8.16 -6.83 16.10
C ASN A 348 8.61 -7.76 14.95
N ILE A 349 9.28 -8.88 15.24
CA ILE A 349 9.64 -9.88 14.22
C ILE A 349 8.38 -10.47 13.58
N THR A 350 7.33 -10.73 14.33
CA THR A 350 6.08 -11.26 13.75
C THR A 350 5.42 -10.27 12.81
N THR A 351 5.42 -8.99 13.15
CA THR A 351 4.90 -7.93 12.26
C THR A 351 5.80 -7.73 11.05
N LEU A 352 7.13 -7.85 11.20
CA LEU A 352 8.07 -7.86 10.06
C LEU A 352 7.82 -9.04 9.12
N ILE A 353 7.53 -10.25 9.64
CA ILE A 353 7.15 -11.40 8.81
C ILE A 353 5.93 -11.06 7.95
N ALA A 354 4.87 -10.50 8.56
CA ALA A 354 3.68 -10.09 7.83
C ALA A 354 4.00 -9.04 6.73
N SER A 355 4.81 -8.04 7.05
CA SER A 355 5.22 -6.98 6.11
C SER A 355 6.05 -7.55 4.95
N VAL A 356 6.99 -8.46 5.20
CA VAL A 356 7.80 -9.11 4.16
C VAL A 356 6.95 -9.98 3.24
N VAL A 357 6.01 -10.74 3.80
CA VAL A 357 5.07 -11.54 2.99
C VAL A 357 4.19 -10.63 2.13
N LEU A 358 3.70 -9.53 2.70
CA LEU A 358 2.90 -8.55 1.96
C LEU A 358 3.71 -7.86 0.85
N MET A 359 4.99 -7.58 1.09
CA MET A 359 5.90 -7.03 0.09
C MET A 359 6.15 -8.02 -1.06
N ALA A 360 6.29 -9.31 -0.75
CA ALA A 360 6.60 -10.36 -1.73
C ALA A 360 5.39 -10.77 -2.57
N LEU A 361 4.19 -10.83 -1.97
CA LEU A 361 2.97 -11.34 -2.61
C LEU A 361 1.92 -10.24 -2.89
N GLY A 362 2.12 -9.04 -2.40
CA GLY A 362 1.24 -7.90 -2.69
C GLY A 362 1.53 -7.31 -4.06
N SER A 363 0.55 -6.60 -4.61
CA SER A 363 0.64 -5.87 -5.88
C SER A 363 0.38 -4.37 -5.68
N GLY A 364 0.83 -3.56 -6.63
CA GLY A 364 0.51 -2.14 -6.71
C GLY A 364 0.71 -1.36 -5.40
N THR A 365 -0.30 -0.59 -5.01
CA THR A 365 -0.29 0.29 -3.84
C THR A 365 -0.10 -0.43 -2.49
N VAL A 366 -0.43 -1.73 -2.42
CA VAL A 366 -0.25 -2.54 -1.20
C VAL A 366 1.24 -2.77 -0.88
N LYS A 367 2.11 -2.82 -1.89
CA LYS A 367 3.57 -2.87 -1.68
C LYS A 367 4.08 -1.61 -0.97
N GLY A 368 3.58 -0.43 -1.35
CA GLY A 368 3.90 0.83 -0.68
C GLY A 368 3.58 0.81 0.81
N PHE A 369 2.41 0.25 1.18
CA PHE A 369 2.04 0.02 2.58
C PHE A 369 3.03 -0.94 3.29
N ALA A 370 3.42 -2.02 2.65
CA ALA A 370 4.34 -3.00 3.23
C ALA A 370 5.74 -2.40 3.50
N TYR A 371 6.26 -1.59 2.56
CA TYR A 371 7.54 -0.87 2.73
C TYR A 371 7.48 0.12 3.89
N THR A 372 6.45 0.97 3.95
CA THR A 372 6.30 1.96 5.02
C THR A 372 6.13 1.31 6.39
N LEU A 373 5.38 0.21 6.47
CA LEU A 373 5.22 -0.57 7.70
C LEU A 373 6.54 -1.19 8.16
N MET A 374 7.28 -1.84 7.25
CA MET A 374 8.57 -2.46 7.55
C MET A 374 9.60 -1.44 8.07
N ILE A 375 9.74 -0.30 7.38
CA ILE A 375 10.63 0.79 7.79
C ILE A 375 10.19 1.34 9.14
N GLY A 376 8.90 1.56 9.31
CA GLY A 376 8.31 2.04 10.57
C GLY A 376 8.67 1.13 11.74
N ILE A 377 8.57 -0.19 11.59
CA ILE A 377 8.94 -1.16 12.63
C ILE A 377 10.43 -1.09 12.96
N ILE A 378 11.31 -1.06 11.97
CA ILE A 378 12.76 -1.00 12.17
C ILE A 378 13.15 0.30 12.91
N LEU A 379 12.62 1.44 12.47
CA LEU A 379 12.89 2.72 13.08
C LEU A 379 12.28 2.84 14.49
N SER A 380 11.12 2.23 14.72
CA SER A 380 10.49 2.21 16.05
C SER A 380 11.33 1.43 17.07
N LEU A 381 11.89 0.30 16.67
CA LEU A 381 12.84 -0.46 17.49
C LEU A 381 14.06 0.39 17.86
N PHE A 382 14.65 1.07 16.89
CA PHE A 382 15.79 1.95 17.13
C PHE A 382 15.42 3.08 18.10
N THR A 383 14.33 3.79 17.86
CA THR A 383 13.95 4.94 18.69
C THR A 383 13.55 4.53 20.10
N ALA A 384 12.82 3.42 20.27
CA ALA A 384 12.43 2.92 21.59
C ALA A 384 13.63 2.40 22.41
N MET A 385 14.53 1.63 21.78
CA MET A 385 15.61 0.96 22.50
C MET A 385 16.86 1.81 22.70
N VAL A 386 17.09 2.78 21.80
CA VAL A 386 18.27 3.64 21.84
C VAL A 386 17.87 5.06 22.28
N VAL A 387 17.04 5.73 21.50
CA VAL A 387 16.74 7.16 21.71
C VAL A 387 16.02 7.37 23.05
N THR A 388 14.89 6.67 23.27
CA THR A 388 14.13 6.77 24.53
C THR A 388 15.01 6.44 25.73
N ARG A 389 15.84 5.42 25.63
CA ARG A 389 16.75 5.03 26.72
C ARG A 389 17.71 6.14 27.09
N TYR A 390 18.38 6.77 26.12
CA TYR A 390 19.33 7.87 26.40
C TYR A 390 18.62 9.11 26.91
N ILE A 391 17.44 9.47 26.39
CA ILE A 391 16.63 10.56 26.89
C ILE A 391 16.25 10.31 28.36
N LEU A 392 15.72 9.13 28.68
CA LEU A 392 15.27 8.78 30.03
C LEU A 392 16.42 8.80 31.04
N TYR A 393 17.59 8.26 30.70
CA TYR A 393 18.78 8.32 31.55
C TYR A 393 19.29 9.76 31.74
N SER A 394 19.15 10.60 30.74
CA SER A 394 19.56 12.01 30.81
C SER A 394 18.62 12.80 31.73
N LEU A 395 17.32 12.63 31.59
CA LEU A 395 16.30 13.25 32.45
C LEU A 395 16.50 12.86 33.94
N TYR A 396 16.77 11.58 34.19
CA TYR A 396 17.09 11.10 35.53
C TYR A 396 18.36 11.76 36.11
N ALA A 397 19.42 11.84 35.32
CA ALA A 397 20.70 12.42 35.75
C ALA A 397 20.62 13.94 35.98
N LEU A 398 19.75 14.64 35.26
CA LEU A 398 19.48 16.09 35.44
C LEU A 398 18.72 16.42 36.72
N GLY A 399 18.09 15.42 37.36
CA GLY A 399 17.46 15.63 38.66
C GLY A 399 16.04 15.08 38.82
N LEU A 400 15.42 14.53 37.77
CA LEU A 400 14.10 13.92 37.82
C LEU A 400 14.20 12.49 38.40
N LYS A 401 14.49 12.36 39.70
CA LYS A 401 14.81 11.08 40.37
C LYS A 401 13.67 10.50 41.20
N SER A 402 12.61 11.26 41.46
CA SER A 402 11.51 10.81 42.29
C SER A 402 10.78 9.62 41.72
N GLU A 403 10.58 8.57 42.52
CA GLU A 403 9.84 7.36 42.12
C GLU A 403 8.42 7.65 41.63
N LYS A 404 7.79 8.70 42.20
CA LYS A 404 6.43 9.13 41.81
C LYS A 404 6.34 9.55 40.37
N LEU A 405 7.44 10.06 39.76
CA LEU A 405 7.52 10.50 38.38
C LEU A 405 7.65 9.33 37.37
N TYR A 406 8.03 8.14 37.86
CA TYR A 406 8.16 6.92 37.04
C TYR A 406 6.98 5.97 37.27
N GLY A 407 6.26 6.15 38.36
CA GLY A 407 5.15 5.31 38.77
C GLY A 407 5.62 3.99 39.40
N ARG A 408 4.71 3.33 40.08
CA ARG A 408 4.91 2.03 40.71
C ARG A 408 3.77 1.09 40.32
N ALA A 409 4.09 -0.15 39.96
CA ALA A 409 3.06 -1.13 39.72
C ALA A 409 2.28 -1.43 41.00
N LYS A 410 0.96 -1.41 40.91
CA LYS A 410 0.08 -1.80 42.02
C LYS A 410 -0.21 -3.29 41.89
N GLU A 411 -0.05 -4.04 42.97
CA GLU A 411 -0.55 -5.41 43.03
C GLU A 411 -2.09 -5.39 42.89
N ARG A 412 -2.57 -6.11 41.87
CA ARG A 412 -4.01 -6.31 41.62
C ARG A 412 -4.37 -7.73 42.05
N LYS A 413 -5.57 -7.92 42.59
CA LYS A 413 -6.10 -9.27 42.76
C LYS A 413 -6.20 -9.95 41.41
N SER A 414 -5.81 -11.22 41.35
CA SER A 414 -5.91 -11.99 40.12
C SER A 414 -7.36 -12.11 39.69
N ILE A 415 -7.63 -11.73 38.44
CA ILE A 415 -8.95 -11.81 37.81
C ILE A 415 -9.09 -13.21 37.22
N ASP A 416 -10.22 -13.87 37.44
CA ASP A 416 -10.45 -15.21 36.92
C ASP A 416 -11.01 -15.17 35.49
N PHE A 417 -10.12 -15.09 34.50
CA PHE A 417 -10.44 -15.18 33.09
C PHE A 417 -10.74 -16.62 32.67
N ILE A 418 -9.87 -17.59 33.07
CA ILE A 418 -9.98 -19.00 32.69
C ILE A 418 -11.31 -19.61 33.16
N GLY A 419 -11.84 -19.20 34.32
CA GLY A 419 -13.15 -19.64 34.81
C GLY A 419 -14.31 -19.17 33.93
N LYS A 420 -14.15 -18.05 33.21
CA LYS A 420 -15.17 -17.46 32.34
C LYS A 420 -14.99 -17.81 30.85
N LYS A 421 -14.09 -18.73 30.51
CA LYS A 421 -13.78 -19.13 29.13
C LYS A 421 -15.01 -19.46 28.26
N ALA A 422 -16.01 -20.13 28.84
CA ALA A 422 -17.24 -20.48 28.13
C ALA A 422 -18.00 -19.22 27.64
N VAL A 423 -18.03 -18.15 28.46
CA VAL A 423 -18.65 -16.89 28.09
C VAL A 423 -17.90 -16.24 26.92
N PHE A 424 -16.59 -16.20 26.97
CA PHE A 424 -15.76 -15.63 25.89
C PHE A 424 -15.91 -16.38 24.59
N PHE A 425 -15.82 -17.72 24.61
CA PHE A 425 -16.05 -18.53 23.41
C PHE A 425 -17.48 -18.40 22.86
N THR A 426 -18.48 -18.25 23.73
CA THR A 426 -19.87 -18.04 23.29
C THR A 426 -20.04 -16.68 22.61
N ILE A 427 -19.48 -15.59 23.18
CA ILE A 427 -19.51 -14.25 22.57
C ILE A 427 -18.85 -14.29 21.18
N SER A 428 -17.64 -14.85 21.08
CA SER A 428 -16.95 -15.01 19.80
C SER A 428 -17.74 -15.84 18.80
N GLY A 429 -18.31 -16.94 19.26
CA GLY A 429 -19.15 -17.80 18.44
C GLY A 429 -20.39 -17.09 17.89
N ILE A 430 -21.05 -16.26 18.70
CA ILE A 430 -22.21 -15.47 18.27
C ILE A 430 -21.79 -14.43 17.20
N ILE A 431 -20.68 -13.72 17.40
CA ILE A 431 -20.18 -12.72 16.45
C ILE A 431 -19.86 -13.38 15.10
N ILE A 432 -19.10 -14.47 15.12
CA ILE A 432 -18.73 -15.20 13.90
C ILE A 432 -19.98 -15.79 13.22
N ALA A 433 -20.92 -16.35 13.99
CA ALA A 433 -22.17 -16.88 13.45
C ALA A 433 -23.02 -15.78 12.78
N ALA A 434 -23.09 -14.59 13.37
CA ALA A 434 -23.76 -13.43 12.76
C ALA A 434 -23.14 -13.07 11.40
N GLY A 435 -21.80 -13.09 11.28
CA GLY A 435 -21.11 -12.89 10.01
C GLY A 435 -21.44 -13.97 8.97
N LEU A 436 -21.40 -15.24 9.37
CA LEU A 436 -21.73 -16.35 8.47
C LEU A 436 -23.20 -16.31 8.01
N ILE A 437 -24.12 -15.94 8.91
CA ILE A 437 -25.54 -15.77 8.56
C ILE A 437 -25.68 -14.60 7.58
N SER A 438 -25.04 -13.46 7.83
CA SER A 438 -25.05 -12.31 6.93
C SER A 438 -24.53 -12.69 5.54
N MET A 439 -23.39 -13.37 5.47
CA MET A 439 -22.84 -13.89 4.20
C MET A 439 -23.81 -14.84 3.49
N GLY A 440 -24.48 -15.73 4.24
CA GLY A 440 -25.48 -16.63 3.68
C GLY A 440 -26.71 -15.91 3.12
N VAL A 441 -27.22 -14.91 3.84
CA VAL A 441 -28.35 -14.08 3.40
C VAL A 441 -27.98 -13.31 2.13
N HIS A 442 -26.86 -12.59 2.11
CA HIS A 442 -26.43 -11.84 0.92
C HIS A 442 -26.11 -12.76 -0.27
N SER A 443 -25.55 -13.94 -0.02
CA SER A 443 -25.34 -14.93 -1.09
C SER A 443 -26.65 -15.41 -1.71
N ALA A 444 -27.72 -15.51 -0.90
CA ALA A 444 -29.03 -15.94 -1.37
C ALA A 444 -29.85 -14.82 -2.04
N THR A 445 -29.67 -13.56 -1.61
CA THR A 445 -30.44 -12.41 -2.11
C THR A 445 -29.74 -11.68 -3.25
N GLU A 446 -28.40 -11.53 -3.19
CA GLU A 446 -27.60 -10.74 -4.12
C GLU A 446 -26.60 -11.60 -4.93
N GLY A 447 -26.59 -12.92 -4.74
CA GLY A 447 -25.66 -13.83 -5.41
C GLY A 447 -24.19 -13.74 -4.92
N LYS A 448 -23.86 -12.81 -4.02
CA LYS A 448 -22.48 -12.53 -3.55
C LYS A 448 -22.45 -12.47 -2.02
N ALA A 449 -21.65 -13.33 -1.38
CA ALA A 449 -21.53 -13.39 0.07
C ALA A 449 -20.92 -12.12 0.70
N LEU A 450 -19.99 -11.48 0.01
CA LEU A 450 -19.32 -10.24 0.40
C LEU A 450 -19.44 -9.21 -0.74
N ASN A 451 -19.27 -7.94 -0.42
CA ASN A 451 -19.16 -6.90 -1.43
C ASN A 451 -17.73 -6.88 -1.99
N TYR A 452 -17.47 -7.66 -3.03
CA TYR A 452 -16.16 -7.74 -3.64
C TYR A 452 -15.83 -6.44 -4.40
N GLY A 453 -14.63 -5.93 -4.20
CA GLY A 453 -14.06 -4.82 -4.95
C GLY A 453 -13.64 -5.26 -6.36
N LEU A 454 -13.32 -4.25 -7.18
CA LEU A 454 -12.86 -4.43 -8.55
C LEU A 454 -11.64 -5.37 -8.61
N ASP A 455 -10.69 -5.20 -7.70
CA ASP A 455 -9.49 -6.03 -7.58
C ASP A 455 -9.79 -7.55 -7.54
N PHE A 456 -10.97 -7.93 -7.04
CA PHE A 456 -11.36 -9.34 -6.88
C PHE A 456 -12.47 -9.78 -7.83
N MET A 457 -13.19 -8.85 -8.46
CA MET A 457 -14.24 -9.18 -9.44
C MET A 457 -13.75 -9.05 -10.88
N GLY A 458 -12.89 -8.10 -11.14
CA GLY A 458 -12.63 -7.58 -12.47
C GLY A 458 -13.76 -6.66 -12.93
N GLY A 459 -13.60 -6.04 -14.08
CA GLY A 459 -14.55 -5.10 -14.63
C GLY A 459 -13.99 -3.67 -14.69
N THR A 460 -14.85 -2.68 -14.89
CA THR A 460 -14.52 -1.26 -14.86
C THR A 460 -15.28 -0.58 -13.72
N SER A 461 -14.60 0.29 -12.98
CA SER A 461 -15.17 1.12 -11.92
C SER A 461 -14.93 2.57 -12.23
N THR A 462 -15.98 3.34 -12.46
CA THR A 462 -15.93 4.77 -12.68
C THR A 462 -16.51 5.48 -11.46
N THR A 463 -15.75 6.40 -10.86
CA THR A 463 -16.21 7.22 -9.73
C THR A 463 -16.24 8.68 -10.16
N ALA A 464 -17.37 9.35 -9.96
CA ALA A 464 -17.61 10.71 -10.34
C ALA A 464 -18.21 11.52 -9.18
N ASP A 465 -17.87 12.81 -9.10
CA ASP A 465 -18.46 13.73 -8.12
C ASP A 465 -19.62 14.51 -8.73
N PHE A 466 -20.83 14.26 -8.24
CA PHE A 466 -22.05 14.88 -8.72
C PHE A 466 -22.36 16.23 -8.04
N GLY A 467 -21.50 16.72 -7.14
CA GLY A 467 -21.66 18.00 -6.44
C GLY A 467 -22.89 18.11 -5.53
N LYS A 468 -23.75 17.10 -5.53
CA LYS A 468 -24.98 17.00 -4.72
C LYS A 468 -25.06 15.65 -4.02
N ASP A 469 -25.71 15.65 -2.86
CA ASP A 469 -25.98 14.43 -2.13
C ASP A 469 -27.11 13.64 -2.80
N MET A 470 -26.78 12.53 -3.48
CA MET A 470 -27.72 11.69 -4.21
C MET A 470 -28.26 10.57 -3.34
N THR A 471 -29.57 10.31 -3.45
CA THR A 471 -30.18 9.11 -2.88
C THR A 471 -29.98 7.90 -3.80
N ILE A 472 -30.21 6.69 -3.29
CA ILE A 472 -30.16 5.47 -4.11
C ILE A 472 -31.18 5.56 -5.27
N GLU A 473 -32.35 6.12 -5.01
CA GLU A 473 -33.41 6.30 -5.99
C GLU A 473 -33.01 7.29 -7.10
N ASP A 474 -32.30 8.40 -6.76
CA ASP A 474 -31.76 9.35 -7.74
C ASP A 474 -30.69 8.66 -8.62
N ILE A 475 -29.81 7.83 -8.01
CA ILE A 475 -28.77 7.11 -8.75
C ILE A 475 -29.38 6.12 -9.74
N GLU A 476 -30.37 5.35 -9.30
CA GLU A 476 -31.05 4.35 -10.15
C GLU A 476 -31.85 5.00 -11.30
N ASN A 477 -32.44 6.18 -11.08
CA ASN A 477 -33.27 6.84 -12.08
C ASN A 477 -32.51 7.79 -13.00
N ASP A 478 -31.52 8.51 -12.45
CA ASP A 478 -30.85 9.62 -13.17
C ASP A 478 -29.48 9.22 -13.74
N ILE A 479 -28.83 8.13 -13.24
CA ILE A 479 -27.47 7.74 -13.67
C ILE A 479 -27.48 6.38 -14.38
N VAL A 480 -28.02 5.35 -13.76
CA VAL A 480 -27.97 3.96 -14.27
C VAL A 480 -28.45 3.84 -15.71
N PRO A 481 -29.56 4.49 -16.16
CA PRO A 481 -30.02 4.36 -17.54
C PRO A 481 -29.03 4.88 -18.59
N TYR A 482 -28.25 5.90 -18.27
CA TYR A 482 -27.19 6.39 -19.15
C TYR A 482 -26.03 5.39 -19.24
N VAL A 483 -25.65 4.80 -18.12
CA VAL A 483 -24.59 3.78 -18.07
C VAL A 483 -25.00 2.54 -18.84
N GLU A 484 -26.22 2.03 -18.65
CA GLU A 484 -26.76 0.89 -19.41
C GLU A 484 -26.78 1.14 -20.91
N LYS A 485 -27.06 2.38 -21.33
CA LYS A 485 -27.07 2.74 -22.75
C LYS A 485 -25.66 2.66 -23.36
N VAL A 486 -24.65 3.12 -22.66
CA VAL A 486 -23.24 3.08 -23.11
C VAL A 486 -22.70 1.64 -23.06
N THR A 487 -22.89 0.96 -21.95
CA THR A 487 -22.33 -0.39 -21.74
C THR A 487 -23.07 -1.49 -22.48
N GLY A 488 -24.33 -1.25 -22.86
CA GLY A 488 -25.22 -2.27 -23.43
C GLY A 488 -25.54 -3.42 -22.44
N ASP A 489 -25.25 -3.23 -21.15
CA ASP A 489 -25.40 -4.25 -20.09
C ASP A 489 -26.25 -3.67 -18.95
N SER A 490 -27.18 -4.48 -18.44
CA SER A 490 -28.01 -4.13 -17.29
C SER A 490 -27.39 -4.52 -15.93
N ASP A 491 -26.25 -5.21 -15.90
CA ASP A 491 -25.53 -5.50 -14.64
C ASP A 491 -24.64 -4.31 -14.22
N VAL A 492 -25.29 -3.17 -13.98
CA VAL A 492 -24.65 -1.95 -13.49
C VAL A 492 -24.84 -1.84 -11.99
N GLN A 493 -23.76 -1.66 -11.25
CA GLN A 493 -23.79 -1.45 -9.82
C GLN A 493 -23.34 -0.04 -9.47
N ALA A 494 -24.27 0.87 -9.30
CA ALA A 494 -24.00 2.23 -8.88
C ALA A 494 -24.23 2.39 -7.37
N THR A 495 -23.21 2.88 -6.65
CA THR A 495 -23.25 3.01 -5.21
C THR A 495 -22.72 4.38 -4.78
N LYS A 496 -23.42 5.01 -3.83
CA LYS A 496 -22.95 6.26 -3.23
C LYS A 496 -21.73 6.01 -2.33
N VAL A 497 -20.76 6.90 -2.42
CA VAL A 497 -19.64 6.94 -1.47
C VAL A 497 -20.07 7.68 -0.21
N GLU A 498 -20.15 6.99 0.91
CA GLU A 498 -20.74 7.50 2.15
C GLU A 498 -20.01 8.75 2.67
N GLY A 499 -20.78 9.80 2.98
CA GLY A 499 -20.25 11.07 3.48
C GLY A 499 -19.62 11.97 2.41
N THR A 500 -19.88 11.69 1.12
CA THR A 500 -19.43 12.48 -0.03
C THR A 500 -20.57 12.71 -1.02
N THR A 501 -20.32 13.51 -2.06
CA THR A 501 -21.20 13.71 -3.22
C THR A 501 -20.85 12.77 -4.38
N GLN A 502 -19.94 11.80 -4.13
CA GLN A 502 -19.43 10.88 -5.14
C GLN A 502 -20.31 9.64 -5.28
N VAL A 503 -20.41 9.15 -6.52
CA VAL A 503 -21.03 7.88 -6.88
C VAL A 503 -20.00 7.02 -7.60
N THR A 504 -19.87 5.77 -7.17
CA THR A 504 -19.04 4.76 -7.84
C THR A 504 -19.93 3.83 -8.65
N ILE A 505 -19.63 3.73 -9.94
CA ILE A 505 -20.33 2.92 -10.95
C ILE A 505 -19.43 1.76 -11.34
N LYS A 506 -19.87 0.53 -11.13
CA LYS A 506 -19.15 -0.70 -11.51
C LYS A 506 -19.89 -1.40 -12.63
N THR A 507 -19.14 -1.75 -13.68
CA THR A 507 -19.64 -2.40 -14.89
C THR A 507 -18.77 -3.61 -15.25
N ARG A 508 -19.13 -4.35 -16.30
CA ARG A 508 -18.21 -5.26 -16.96
C ARG A 508 -16.93 -4.53 -17.37
N THR A 509 -15.91 -5.24 -17.79
CA THR A 509 -14.73 -4.60 -18.39
C THR A 509 -15.16 -3.84 -19.66
N LEU A 510 -14.89 -2.54 -19.67
CA LEU A 510 -15.16 -1.64 -20.78
C LEU A 510 -13.91 -1.46 -21.65
N SER A 511 -14.10 -1.39 -22.94
CA SER A 511 -13.04 -0.94 -23.86
C SER A 511 -12.70 0.54 -23.62
N LEU A 512 -11.64 1.00 -24.21
CA LEU A 512 -11.22 2.40 -24.07
C LEU A 512 -12.30 3.35 -24.61
N ASP A 513 -12.85 3.05 -25.80
CA ASP A 513 -13.94 3.84 -26.43
C ASP A 513 -15.18 3.90 -25.54
N GLU A 514 -15.58 2.75 -24.96
CA GLU A 514 -16.74 2.70 -24.06
C GLU A 514 -16.51 3.48 -22.75
N ARG A 515 -15.26 3.52 -22.26
CA ARG A 515 -14.90 4.33 -21.08
C ARG A 515 -15.00 5.82 -21.39
N GLN A 516 -14.47 6.26 -22.52
CA GLN A 516 -14.56 7.64 -22.99
C GLN A 516 -16.02 8.06 -23.18
N GLU A 517 -16.81 7.24 -23.90
CA GLU A 517 -18.23 7.50 -24.11
C GLU A 517 -19.00 7.58 -22.78
N LEU A 518 -18.63 6.78 -21.78
CA LEU A 518 -19.22 6.83 -20.45
C LEU A 518 -18.89 8.15 -19.74
N GLU A 519 -17.63 8.59 -19.77
CA GLU A 519 -17.18 9.83 -19.13
C GLU A 519 -17.83 11.04 -19.78
N ASP A 520 -17.84 11.11 -21.11
CA ASP A 520 -18.52 12.17 -21.87
C ASP A 520 -20.04 12.20 -21.57
N THR A 521 -20.66 11.01 -21.51
CA THR A 521 -22.09 10.89 -21.19
C THR A 521 -22.39 11.39 -19.77
N LEU A 522 -21.56 11.08 -18.78
CA LEU A 522 -21.72 11.56 -17.41
C LEU A 522 -21.50 13.08 -17.31
N ALA A 523 -20.50 13.61 -18.01
CA ALA A 523 -20.24 15.05 -18.04
C ALA A 523 -21.36 15.81 -18.69
N GLU A 524 -21.88 15.37 -19.86
CA GLU A 524 -22.90 16.06 -20.62
C GLU A 524 -24.31 15.94 -20.03
N ASN A 525 -24.67 14.76 -19.50
CA ASN A 525 -26.06 14.48 -19.11
C ASN A 525 -26.30 14.56 -17.60
N CYS A 526 -25.23 14.45 -16.78
CA CYS A 526 -25.34 14.42 -15.34
C CYS A 526 -24.67 15.60 -14.61
N ASP A 527 -24.19 16.60 -15.38
CA ASP A 527 -23.54 17.81 -14.85
C ASP A 527 -22.32 17.53 -13.97
N VAL A 528 -21.54 16.52 -14.36
CA VAL A 528 -20.32 16.09 -13.66
C VAL A 528 -19.12 16.82 -14.26
N ASP A 529 -18.22 17.31 -13.40
CA ASP A 529 -16.94 17.85 -13.87
C ASP A 529 -16.03 16.66 -14.26
N ALA A 530 -15.67 16.58 -15.56
CA ALA A 530 -14.83 15.51 -16.10
C ALA A 530 -13.50 15.35 -15.35
N SER A 531 -12.93 16.45 -14.80
CA SER A 531 -11.70 16.42 -14.00
C SER A 531 -11.85 15.68 -12.66
N THR A 532 -13.09 15.42 -12.23
CA THR A 532 -13.39 14.66 -11.00
C THR A 532 -13.66 13.19 -11.25
N ILE A 533 -13.76 12.79 -12.52
CA ILE A 533 -13.99 11.40 -12.89
C ILE A 533 -12.69 10.63 -12.72
N THR A 534 -12.78 9.47 -12.08
CA THR A 534 -11.69 8.49 -11.96
C THR A 534 -12.18 7.17 -12.50
N SER A 535 -11.38 6.52 -13.32
CA SER A 535 -11.72 5.23 -13.91
C SER A 535 -10.63 4.21 -13.63
N GLN A 536 -11.04 2.99 -13.29
CA GLN A 536 -10.15 1.86 -13.10
C GLN A 536 -10.73 0.64 -13.82
N SER A 537 -9.92 -0.02 -14.62
CA SER A 537 -10.32 -1.26 -15.30
C SER A 537 -9.36 -2.38 -14.93
N ILE A 538 -9.89 -3.55 -14.59
CA ILE A 538 -9.11 -4.74 -14.20
C ILE A 538 -9.67 -5.94 -14.94
N SER A 539 -8.80 -6.67 -15.63
CA SER A 539 -9.18 -7.91 -16.32
C SER A 539 -9.52 -9.03 -15.33
N SER A 540 -10.33 -9.98 -15.77
CA SER A 540 -10.69 -11.17 -14.98
C SER A 540 -9.47 -12.04 -14.63
N THR A 541 -8.42 -12.01 -15.44
CA THR A 541 -7.16 -12.71 -15.19
C THR A 541 -6.46 -12.15 -13.97
N ILE A 542 -6.21 -10.83 -13.94
CA ILE A 542 -5.58 -10.14 -12.81
C ILE A 542 -6.38 -10.31 -11.54
N SER A 543 -7.71 -10.12 -11.59
CA SER A 543 -8.55 -10.27 -10.39
C SER A 543 -8.54 -11.71 -9.83
N GLY A 544 -8.42 -12.72 -10.70
CA GLY A 544 -8.23 -14.12 -10.30
C GLY A 544 -6.90 -14.36 -9.58
N GLU A 545 -5.82 -13.79 -10.09
CA GLU A 545 -4.48 -13.84 -9.48
C GLU A 545 -4.47 -13.12 -8.13
N MET A 546 -4.99 -11.90 -8.05
CA MET A 546 -5.05 -11.12 -6.81
C MET A 546 -5.80 -11.86 -5.69
N ARG A 547 -6.91 -12.54 -6.01
CA ARG A 547 -7.59 -13.41 -5.04
C ARG A 547 -6.73 -14.57 -4.56
N SER A 548 -6.05 -15.25 -5.48
CA SER A 548 -5.15 -16.37 -5.16
C SER A 548 -4.00 -15.91 -4.27
N ASP A 549 -3.37 -14.80 -4.61
CA ASP A 549 -2.21 -14.28 -3.89
C ASP A 549 -2.59 -13.71 -2.51
N ALA A 550 -3.78 -13.12 -2.38
CA ALA A 550 -4.35 -12.74 -1.10
C ALA A 550 -4.45 -13.95 -0.14
N LEU A 551 -5.02 -15.05 -0.62
CA LEU A 551 -5.16 -16.26 0.18
C LEU A 551 -3.79 -16.89 0.52
N LYS A 552 -2.88 -16.96 -0.47
CA LYS A 552 -1.50 -17.43 -0.26
C LYS A 552 -0.79 -16.58 0.79
N ALA A 553 -0.88 -15.25 0.72
CA ALA A 553 -0.23 -14.34 1.65
C ALA A 553 -0.67 -14.58 3.10
N VAL A 554 -1.97 -14.74 3.34
CA VAL A 554 -2.49 -15.03 4.69
C VAL A 554 -1.99 -16.40 5.19
N ILE A 555 -2.09 -17.44 4.36
CA ILE A 555 -1.64 -18.80 4.73
C ILE A 555 -0.14 -18.82 5.01
N VAL A 556 0.68 -18.25 4.13
CA VAL A 556 2.14 -18.21 4.25
C VAL A 556 2.55 -17.45 5.51
N SER A 557 1.92 -16.30 5.78
CA SER A 557 2.15 -15.53 7.01
C SER A 557 1.83 -16.36 8.26
N CYS A 558 0.68 -17.02 8.30
CA CYS A 558 0.30 -17.90 9.42
C CYS A 558 1.30 -19.05 9.63
N ILE A 559 1.81 -19.65 8.55
CA ILE A 559 2.80 -20.74 8.63
C ILE A 559 4.12 -20.19 9.21
N PHE A 560 4.65 -19.08 8.68
CA PHE A 560 5.90 -18.52 9.20
C PHE A 560 5.77 -18.07 10.65
N MET A 561 4.64 -17.49 11.05
CA MET A 561 4.37 -17.13 12.45
C MET A 561 4.27 -18.35 13.35
N LEU A 562 3.58 -19.43 12.91
CA LEU A 562 3.52 -20.68 13.65
C LEU A 562 4.91 -21.25 13.88
N LEU A 563 5.74 -21.32 12.84
CA LEU A 563 7.12 -21.81 12.92
C LEU A 563 7.96 -20.94 13.86
N TYR A 564 7.85 -19.60 13.73
CA TYR A 564 8.57 -18.67 14.58
C TYR A 564 8.21 -18.83 16.06
N ILE A 565 6.91 -18.87 16.40
CA ILE A 565 6.44 -19.01 17.78
C ILE A 565 6.81 -20.38 18.34
N TRP A 566 6.69 -21.43 17.55
CA TRP A 566 7.10 -22.78 17.96
C TRP A 566 8.60 -22.85 18.30
N PHE A 567 9.44 -22.30 17.43
CA PHE A 567 10.88 -22.21 17.67
C PHE A 567 11.20 -21.40 18.93
N ARG A 568 10.52 -20.28 19.12
CA ARG A 568 10.74 -19.32 20.21
C ARG A 568 10.30 -19.85 21.58
N PHE A 569 9.14 -20.48 21.66
CA PHE A 569 8.56 -20.96 22.92
C PHE A 569 8.85 -22.43 23.20
N LYS A 570 9.32 -23.21 22.22
CA LYS A 570 9.65 -24.65 22.32
C LYS A 570 8.47 -25.53 22.78
N ASP A 571 7.24 -25.04 22.74
CA ASP A 571 6.01 -25.76 23.05
C ASP A 571 4.95 -25.42 22.01
N ILE A 572 4.61 -26.41 21.19
CA ILE A 572 3.65 -26.25 20.04
C ILE A 572 2.28 -25.72 20.49
N ARG A 573 1.91 -25.90 21.76
CA ARG A 573 0.62 -25.43 22.30
C ARG A 573 0.52 -23.92 22.35
N PHE A 574 1.64 -23.21 22.61
CA PHE A 574 1.69 -21.75 22.48
C PHE A 574 1.47 -21.33 21.03
N ALA A 575 2.16 -21.96 20.09
CA ALA A 575 2.03 -21.64 18.68
C ALA A 575 0.61 -21.93 18.15
N ALA A 576 0.08 -23.11 18.44
CA ALA A 576 -1.25 -23.51 17.98
C ALA A 576 -2.36 -22.61 18.56
N SER A 577 -2.30 -22.25 19.85
CA SER A 577 -3.30 -21.37 20.46
C SER A 577 -3.21 -19.94 19.91
N ALA A 578 -1.99 -19.43 19.62
CA ALA A 578 -1.80 -18.13 18.99
C ALA A 578 -2.41 -18.09 17.58
N ILE A 579 -2.11 -19.10 16.74
CA ILE A 579 -2.67 -19.15 15.38
C ILE A 579 -4.19 -19.30 15.38
N LEU A 580 -4.76 -20.11 16.28
CA LEU A 580 -6.21 -20.22 16.40
C LEU A 580 -6.86 -18.89 16.83
N ALA A 581 -6.20 -18.10 17.69
CA ALA A 581 -6.65 -16.76 18.02
C ALA A 581 -6.55 -15.81 16.83
N LEU A 582 -5.50 -15.90 15.99
CA LEU A 582 -5.41 -15.13 14.76
C LEU A 582 -6.51 -15.49 13.76
N VAL A 583 -6.80 -16.78 13.58
CA VAL A 583 -7.92 -17.22 12.71
C VAL A 583 -9.24 -16.64 13.22
N HIS A 584 -9.47 -16.67 14.54
CA HIS A 584 -10.63 -16.01 15.15
C HIS A 584 -10.68 -14.52 14.80
N ASP A 585 -9.56 -13.77 14.90
CA ASP A 585 -9.52 -12.34 14.61
C ASP A 585 -9.84 -12.05 13.14
N VAL A 586 -9.27 -12.84 12.23
CA VAL A 586 -9.58 -12.73 10.80
C VAL A 586 -11.07 -13.01 10.53
N LEU A 587 -11.67 -14.02 11.17
CA LEU A 587 -13.10 -14.32 11.01
C LEU A 587 -13.99 -13.18 11.54
N VAL A 588 -13.61 -12.53 12.63
CA VAL A 588 -14.33 -11.35 13.15
C VAL A 588 -14.21 -10.17 12.19
N VAL A 589 -13.03 -9.95 11.60
CA VAL A 589 -12.84 -8.91 10.58
C VAL A 589 -13.69 -9.19 9.33
N ILE A 590 -13.71 -10.43 8.84
CA ILE A 590 -14.60 -10.85 7.75
C ILE A 590 -16.07 -10.62 8.13
N THR A 591 -16.44 -10.86 9.38
CA THR A 591 -17.80 -10.56 9.88
C THR A 591 -18.13 -9.07 9.74
N VAL A 592 -17.19 -8.18 10.07
CA VAL A 592 -17.39 -6.73 9.90
C VAL A 592 -17.57 -6.37 8.42
N TYR A 593 -16.75 -6.91 7.52
CA TYR A 593 -16.94 -6.73 6.08
C TYR A 593 -18.31 -7.21 5.59
N ALA A 594 -18.78 -8.35 6.11
CA ALA A 594 -20.08 -8.91 5.74
C ALA A 594 -21.26 -8.06 6.24
N LEU A 595 -21.16 -7.52 7.47
CA LEU A 595 -22.26 -6.75 8.09
C LEU A 595 -22.33 -5.32 7.58
N VAL A 596 -21.16 -4.66 7.40
CA VAL A 596 -21.09 -3.25 6.99
C VAL A 596 -21.06 -3.09 5.47
N ARG A 597 -20.85 -4.19 4.72
CA ARG A 597 -20.78 -4.21 3.25
C ARG A 597 -19.65 -3.36 2.67
N ILE A 598 -18.55 -3.23 3.40
CA ILE A 598 -17.33 -2.58 2.89
C ILE A 598 -16.76 -3.41 1.74
N SER A 599 -16.19 -2.72 0.74
CA SER A 599 -15.57 -3.37 -0.42
C SER A 599 -14.36 -4.22 -0.03
N VAL A 600 -14.35 -5.48 -0.47
CA VAL A 600 -13.27 -6.45 -0.24
C VAL A 600 -12.34 -6.45 -1.44
N GLY A 601 -11.23 -5.70 -1.35
CA GLY A 601 -10.22 -5.57 -2.41
C GLY A 601 -8.80 -5.75 -1.87
N SER A 602 -7.81 -5.17 -2.52
CA SER A 602 -6.40 -5.22 -2.14
C SER A 602 -6.14 -4.65 -0.74
N THR A 603 -6.86 -3.61 -0.33
CA THR A 603 -6.81 -3.03 1.01
C THR A 603 -7.26 -4.00 2.12
N PHE A 604 -8.15 -4.94 1.81
CA PHE A 604 -8.52 -6.03 2.73
C PHE A 604 -7.31 -6.89 3.10
N ILE A 605 -6.45 -7.21 2.13
CA ILE A 605 -5.24 -8.01 2.36
C ILE A 605 -4.31 -7.29 3.33
N ALA A 606 -4.06 -6.00 3.08
CA ALA A 606 -3.25 -5.15 3.95
C ALA A 606 -3.82 -5.07 5.37
N CYS A 607 -5.14 -4.91 5.50
CA CYS A 607 -5.85 -4.89 6.78
C CYS A 607 -5.67 -6.22 7.55
N VAL A 608 -5.98 -7.35 6.91
CA VAL A 608 -5.90 -8.69 7.54
C VAL A 608 -4.47 -9.00 7.97
N LEU A 609 -3.46 -8.80 7.10
CA LEU A 609 -2.06 -9.08 7.45
C LEU A 609 -1.54 -8.15 8.54
N THR A 610 -1.97 -6.90 8.57
CA THR A 610 -1.66 -5.97 9.67
C THR A 610 -2.24 -6.45 10.99
N ILE A 611 -3.51 -6.86 11.01
CA ILE A 611 -4.17 -7.38 12.22
C ILE A 611 -3.49 -8.66 12.68
N VAL A 612 -3.18 -9.57 11.77
CA VAL A 612 -2.44 -10.81 12.05
C VAL A 612 -1.08 -10.51 12.67
N GLY A 613 -0.32 -9.54 12.12
CA GLY A 613 0.97 -9.13 12.66
C GLY A 613 0.89 -8.41 14.02
N TYR A 614 -0.14 -7.57 14.19
CA TYR A 614 -0.32 -6.79 15.42
C TYR A 614 -0.92 -7.59 16.56
N SER A 615 -1.99 -8.36 16.33
CA SER A 615 -2.67 -9.16 17.36
C SER A 615 -1.74 -10.15 18.03
N ILE A 616 -0.85 -10.77 17.25
CA ILE A 616 0.08 -11.75 17.79
C ILE A 616 1.11 -11.12 18.75
N ASN A 617 1.43 -9.84 18.61
CA ASN A 617 2.35 -9.12 19.50
C ASN A 617 1.84 -9.14 20.94
N ASP A 618 0.56 -8.83 21.18
CA ASP A 618 -0.04 -8.88 22.51
C ASP A 618 -0.07 -10.32 23.06
N THR A 619 -0.38 -11.30 22.22
CA THR A 619 -0.39 -12.72 22.58
C THR A 619 1.00 -13.20 23.03
N ILE A 620 2.06 -12.85 22.29
CA ILE A 620 3.46 -13.20 22.63
C ILE A 620 3.84 -12.62 23.97
N VAL A 621 3.46 -11.41 24.24
CA VAL A 621 3.76 -10.72 25.49
C VAL A 621 3.08 -11.40 26.69
N ILE A 622 1.83 -11.84 26.54
CA ILE A 622 1.12 -12.61 27.57
C ILE A 622 1.79 -14.00 27.75
N PHE A 623 2.14 -14.66 26.66
CA PHE A 623 2.78 -15.98 26.69
C PHE A 623 4.20 -15.94 27.29
N ASP A 624 4.95 -14.86 27.04
CA ASP A 624 6.25 -14.65 27.71
C ASP A 624 6.08 -14.52 29.22
N ARG A 625 5.04 -13.81 29.68
CA ARG A 625 4.69 -13.70 31.09
C ARG A 625 4.25 -15.05 31.69
N ILE A 626 3.45 -15.82 30.96
CA ILE A 626 3.06 -17.18 31.41
C ILE A 626 4.30 -18.06 31.56
N ARG A 627 5.22 -18.01 30.60
CA ARG A 627 6.48 -18.75 30.65
C ARG A 627 7.36 -18.34 31.83
N GLU A 628 7.46 -17.03 32.10
CA GLU A 628 8.18 -16.48 33.25
C GLU A 628 7.58 -17.00 34.58
N ASN A 629 6.24 -16.92 34.72
CA ASN A 629 5.57 -17.42 35.93
C ASN A 629 5.63 -18.95 36.08
N LEU A 630 5.60 -19.70 34.96
CA LEU A 630 5.78 -21.15 34.96
C LEU A 630 7.19 -21.56 35.46
N ALA A 631 8.22 -20.79 35.06
CA ALA A 631 9.61 -21.07 35.50
C ALA A 631 9.86 -20.87 37.01
N LEU A 632 8.99 -20.06 37.65
CA LEU A 632 9.08 -19.84 39.12
C LEU A 632 8.49 -20.99 39.94
N LYS A 633 7.69 -21.88 39.36
CA LYS A 633 7.05 -23.00 40.05
C LYS A 633 7.79 -24.31 39.70
N THR A 634 8.41 -24.92 40.67
CA THR A 634 9.12 -26.20 40.51
C THR A 634 8.19 -27.40 40.71
N GLY A 635 8.37 -28.45 39.90
CA GLY A 635 7.58 -29.71 40.00
C GLY A 635 6.49 -29.84 38.94
N LYS A 636 5.72 -30.96 39.00
CA LYS A 636 4.56 -31.19 38.11
C LYS A 636 3.42 -30.22 38.48
N GLN A 637 2.98 -29.43 37.51
CA GLN A 637 1.88 -28.47 37.69
C GLN A 637 0.52 -29.17 37.55
N THR A 638 -0.38 -28.90 38.47
CA THR A 638 -1.78 -29.33 38.39
C THR A 638 -2.59 -28.41 37.46
N ALA A 639 -3.81 -28.81 37.09
CA ALA A 639 -4.71 -27.95 36.31
C ALA A 639 -5.02 -26.64 37.06
N GLU A 640 -5.13 -26.68 38.39
CA GLU A 640 -5.39 -25.49 39.20
C GLU A 640 -4.18 -24.55 39.23
N ASP A 641 -2.93 -25.13 39.34
CA ASP A 641 -1.70 -24.33 39.23
C ASP A 641 -1.62 -23.59 37.87
N LEU A 642 -1.95 -24.28 36.78
CA LEU A 642 -1.92 -23.70 35.45
C LEU A 642 -2.99 -22.60 35.32
N ARG A 643 -4.17 -22.77 35.91
CA ARG A 643 -5.21 -21.75 35.97
C ARG A 643 -4.76 -20.53 36.75
N GLU A 644 -4.18 -20.72 37.93
CA GLU A 644 -3.64 -19.64 38.74
C GLU A 644 -2.55 -18.85 38.02
N ILE A 645 -1.60 -19.54 37.38
CA ILE A 645 -0.51 -18.95 36.60
C ILE A 645 -1.05 -18.14 35.42
N ALA A 646 -2.00 -18.70 34.67
CA ALA A 646 -2.62 -18.02 33.51
C ALA A 646 -3.34 -16.74 33.97
N ASN A 647 -4.23 -16.83 34.97
CA ASN A 647 -4.98 -15.71 35.49
C ASN A 647 -4.06 -14.60 36.07
N LYS A 648 -3.00 -15.00 36.79
CA LYS A 648 -1.99 -14.09 37.31
C LYS A 648 -1.26 -13.37 36.18
N SER A 649 -0.82 -14.10 35.15
CA SER A 649 -0.11 -13.57 34.01
C SER A 649 -0.97 -12.57 33.23
N LEU A 650 -2.22 -12.92 32.93
CA LEU A 650 -3.22 -12.03 32.30
C LEU A 650 -3.42 -10.76 33.12
N THR A 651 -3.61 -10.88 34.45
CA THR A 651 -3.82 -9.71 35.30
C THR A 651 -2.61 -8.79 35.32
N GLN A 652 -1.39 -9.34 35.28
CA GLN A 652 -0.14 -8.58 35.26
C GLN A 652 0.07 -7.83 33.93
N THR A 653 -0.34 -8.40 32.82
CA THR A 653 -0.14 -7.82 31.47
C THR A 653 -1.30 -6.93 31.02
N LEU A 654 -2.48 -7.03 31.65
CA LEU A 654 -3.73 -6.38 31.22
C LEU A 654 -3.60 -4.88 30.98
N SER A 655 -3.03 -4.13 31.92
CA SER A 655 -2.88 -2.67 31.78
C SER A 655 -1.96 -2.28 30.63
N ARG A 656 -0.97 -3.12 30.33
CA ARG A 656 -0.05 -2.90 29.22
C ARG A 656 -0.76 -3.15 27.88
N SER A 657 -1.39 -4.31 27.71
CA SER A 657 -2.14 -4.64 26.48
C SER A 657 -3.23 -3.63 26.17
N ILE A 658 -3.95 -3.14 27.18
CA ILE A 658 -4.96 -2.09 26.98
C ILE A 658 -4.29 -0.77 26.53
N ASN A 659 -3.19 -0.35 27.14
CA ASN A 659 -2.54 0.91 26.78
C ASN A 659 -1.92 0.86 25.37
N THR A 660 -1.31 -0.25 24.97
CA THR A 660 -0.78 -0.43 23.61
C THR A 660 -1.89 -0.41 22.56
N SER A 661 -2.97 -1.14 22.81
CA SER A 661 -4.13 -1.13 21.91
C SER A 661 -4.79 0.24 21.80
N ILE A 662 -4.88 1.02 22.90
CA ILE A 662 -5.44 2.38 22.88
C ILE A 662 -4.58 3.33 22.04
N THR A 663 -3.24 3.29 22.15
CA THR A 663 -2.37 4.19 21.39
C THR A 663 -2.49 3.97 19.88
N THR A 664 -2.52 2.72 19.45
CA THR A 664 -2.71 2.37 18.04
C THR A 664 -4.14 2.66 17.58
N PHE A 665 -5.14 2.35 18.41
CA PHE A 665 -6.55 2.64 18.13
C PHE A 665 -6.82 4.13 17.94
N ILE A 666 -6.20 5.03 18.75
CA ILE A 666 -6.30 6.50 18.59
C ILE A 666 -5.85 6.90 17.17
N MET A 667 -4.72 6.36 16.69
CA MET A 667 -4.21 6.71 15.36
C MET A 667 -5.18 6.27 14.24
N VAL A 668 -5.74 5.06 14.35
CA VAL A 668 -6.68 4.54 13.35
C VAL A 668 -8.02 5.30 13.40
N VAL A 669 -8.48 5.70 14.58
CA VAL A 669 -9.67 6.57 14.74
C VAL A 669 -9.45 7.93 14.07
N MET A 670 -8.26 8.52 14.20
CA MET A 670 -7.96 9.79 13.52
C MET A 670 -7.96 9.62 11.99
N LEU A 671 -7.44 8.50 11.48
CA LEU A 671 -7.54 8.15 10.07
C LEU A 671 -8.99 8.00 9.61
N TYR A 672 -9.83 7.34 10.39
CA TYR A 672 -11.25 7.17 10.08
C TYR A 672 -12.02 8.49 10.04
N ILE A 673 -11.81 9.35 11.01
CA ILE A 673 -12.54 10.62 11.14
C ILE A 673 -12.11 11.64 10.09
N LEU A 674 -10.81 11.75 9.82
CA LEU A 674 -10.22 12.82 9.02
C LEU A 674 -9.78 12.35 7.62
N GLY A 675 -9.68 11.03 7.39
CA GLY A 675 -9.25 10.46 6.12
C GLY A 675 -10.30 10.54 5.03
N VAL A 676 -9.85 10.45 3.77
CA VAL A 676 -10.71 10.29 2.59
C VAL A 676 -11.42 8.93 2.60
N ALA A 677 -12.42 8.76 1.73
CA ALA A 677 -13.25 7.55 1.68
C ALA A 677 -12.44 6.25 1.61
N SER A 678 -11.46 6.16 0.72
CA SER A 678 -10.60 4.96 0.57
C SER A 678 -9.82 4.63 1.85
N ILE A 679 -9.41 5.65 2.63
CA ILE A 679 -8.75 5.45 3.93
C ILE A 679 -9.77 5.01 4.99
N ARG A 680 -11.00 5.48 4.95
CA ARG A 680 -12.05 5.05 5.88
C ARG A 680 -12.40 3.59 5.70
N ASP A 681 -12.49 3.11 4.46
CA ASP A 681 -12.74 1.71 4.10
C ASP A 681 -11.65 0.77 4.63
N PHE A 682 -10.40 1.23 4.69
CA PHE A 682 -9.30 0.52 5.34
C PHE A 682 -9.34 0.63 6.87
N SER A 683 -9.65 1.82 7.40
CA SER A 683 -9.52 2.12 8.83
C SER A 683 -10.59 1.43 9.67
N LEU A 684 -11.84 1.34 9.21
CA LEU A 684 -12.95 0.77 9.96
C LEU A 684 -12.76 -0.72 10.29
N PRO A 685 -12.43 -1.61 9.32
CA PRO A 685 -12.12 -3.00 9.62
C PRO A 685 -10.87 -3.14 10.50
N LEU A 686 -9.88 -2.26 10.32
CA LEU A 686 -8.67 -2.25 11.14
C LEU A 686 -8.98 -1.89 12.59
N MET A 687 -9.89 -0.93 12.86
CA MET A 687 -10.36 -0.61 14.22
C MET A 687 -11.01 -1.83 14.87
N ALA A 688 -11.90 -2.52 14.15
CA ALA A 688 -12.53 -3.74 14.63
C ALA A 688 -11.50 -4.83 14.93
N GLY A 689 -10.54 -5.01 14.04
CA GLY A 689 -9.45 -5.98 14.19
C GLY A 689 -8.53 -5.69 15.38
N LEU A 690 -8.20 -4.41 15.66
CA LEU A 690 -7.41 -4.01 16.83
C LEU A 690 -8.14 -4.31 18.14
N VAL A 691 -9.44 -4.00 18.21
CA VAL A 691 -10.27 -4.31 19.39
C VAL A 691 -10.40 -5.82 19.57
N CYS A 692 -10.63 -6.54 18.48
CA CYS A 692 -10.73 -8.00 18.47
C CYS A 692 -9.41 -8.64 18.89
N GLY A 693 -8.25 -8.19 18.38
CA GLY A 693 -6.91 -8.70 18.71
C GLY A 693 -6.55 -8.52 20.19
N ALA A 694 -6.90 -7.36 20.76
CA ALA A 694 -6.75 -7.14 22.20
C ALA A 694 -7.64 -8.10 23.02
N TYR A 695 -8.87 -8.31 22.59
CA TYR A 695 -9.79 -9.25 23.21
C TYR A 695 -9.31 -10.69 23.06
N SER A 696 -8.94 -11.11 21.86
CA SER A 696 -8.56 -12.50 21.58
C SER A 696 -7.28 -12.91 22.30
N SER A 697 -6.29 -12.03 22.40
CA SER A 697 -5.06 -12.28 23.14
C SER A 697 -5.32 -12.56 24.63
N ILE A 698 -6.27 -11.82 25.24
CA ILE A 698 -6.61 -11.94 26.65
C ILE A 698 -7.59 -13.10 26.89
N CYS A 699 -8.66 -13.22 26.07
CA CYS A 699 -9.84 -14.03 26.34
C CYS A 699 -9.95 -15.31 25.48
N ILE A 700 -9.08 -15.51 24.47
CA ILE A 700 -9.12 -16.66 23.56
C ILE A 700 -7.80 -17.41 23.55
N ALA A 701 -6.68 -16.74 23.24
CA ALA A 701 -5.37 -17.38 23.08
C ALA A 701 -4.90 -18.09 24.36
N THR A 702 -5.04 -17.42 25.50
CA THR A 702 -4.61 -17.97 26.80
C THR A 702 -5.52 -19.11 27.25
N GLU A 703 -6.82 -19.02 27.03
CA GLU A 703 -7.79 -20.07 27.33
C GLU A 703 -7.56 -21.31 26.46
N LEU A 704 -7.31 -21.13 25.17
CA LEU A 704 -6.96 -22.22 24.26
C LEU A 704 -5.65 -22.91 24.70
N TRP A 705 -4.63 -22.13 25.04
CA TRP A 705 -3.38 -22.68 25.59
C TRP A 705 -3.62 -23.51 26.85
N TYR A 706 -4.43 -22.98 27.79
CA TYR A 706 -4.78 -23.70 29.03
C TYR A 706 -5.49 -25.01 28.74
N VAL A 707 -6.52 -24.99 27.87
CA VAL A 707 -7.28 -26.19 27.47
C VAL A 707 -6.34 -27.23 26.85
N MET A 708 -5.49 -26.82 25.91
CA MET A 708 -4.52 -27.72 25.27
C MET A 708 -3.51 -28.29 26.28
N LYS A 709 -3.03 -27.48 27.24
CA LYS A 709 -2.05 -27.91 28.24
C LYS A 709 -2.63 -28.95 29.21
N VAL A 710 -3.90 -28.76 29.60
CA VAL A 710 -4.59 -29.68 30.52
C VAL A 710 -5.00 -30.97 29.83
N HIS A 711 -5.58 -30.92 28.62
CA HIS A 711 -6.11 -32.11 27.94
C HIS A 711 -5.01 -32.96 27.29
N PHE A 712 -4.09 -32.35 26.54
CA PHE A 712 -3.00 -33.07 25.87
C PHE A 712 -1.80 -33.37 26.78
N GLY A 713 -1.74 -32.82 28.01
CA GLY A 713 -0.76 -33.16 29.02
C GLY A 713 -1.08 -34.47 29.76
N LYS A 714 -2.34 -34.90 29.81
CA LYS A 714 -2.78 -36.13 30.46
C LYS A 714 -2.32 -37.42 29.74
N ASN A 715 -2.17 -37.39 28.41
CA ASN A 715 -1.78 -38.58 27.63
C ASN A 715 -0.32 -39.01 27.72
N LYS A 716 0.58 -38.26 28.39
CA LYS A 716 1.96 -38.65 28.64
C LYS A 716 2.17 -39.25 30.04
N ALA A 717 1.12 -39.31 30.87
CA ALA A 717 1.21 -39.89 32.23
C ALA A 717 0.71 -41.36 32.32
N THR A 718 0.31 -41.95 31.17
CA THR A 718 -0.20 -43.32 31.07
C THR A 718 0.56 -44.13 30.01
N LYS A 719 1.88 -43.95 29.91
CA LYS A 719 2.78 -44.91 29.25
C LYS A 719 4.07 -45.00 30.03
#